data_b6d4b371dbd804cfd16f83655243d785
#
_entry.id   b6d4b371dbd804cfd16f83655243d785
#
_cell.length_a   1.000
_cell.length_b   1.000
_cell.length_c   1.000
_cell.angle_alpha   90.00
_cell.angle_beta   90.00
_cell.angle_gamma   90.00
#
_symmetry.space_group_name_H-M   'P 1'
#
loop_
_entity.id
_entity.type
_entity.pdbx_description
1 polymer ?
#
loop_
_entity_poly.entity_id
_entity_poly.type
_entity_poly.pdbx_seq_one_letter_code
_entity_poly.pdbx_strand_id
1 'polypeptide(L)'
;MIYDMEMQTTFYASYAEKVEKARKKLGRAMTLAEKILYAHLYDENTVAAFRRGEEYVNFRPDRVAMQDATAQMALLQFMNAGKSVSAVPATVHCDHLIQAYKGVEEDLPSACTTNKEVYDFLKSVASKYGIGFWKPGAGIIHQVVLENYAFPGGMMVGTDSHTPNAGGLGMIAIGVGGADAVDVMTGMEWELKMPKLIGVKLTGALNGWASPKDVILKLAGILTVKGGTNAIIEYFGEGTRSLSATGKATICNMGAEVGATTSVFPYDEEMKRYLCATGREDIAELAEANAADLRADAEVAQQPEKYYDRLIEIDLSALEPYVNGPFTPDAACPVSEFAARVKKEGFPQKMEVGLIGSCTNSSYQDLSRAASVARQVKAKGLKMQASLIINPGSEQVYCTAQRDGMIEDLKSIGGVVMTNACGPCIGQWKRVTDDPLRANSIVTSFNRNFAKRADGNPNTHAFIASPEMAVAFAIAGDLCFNPLTDTLKNEKGEEVRLDSPTGETLPLKGFTVDDNGYVAPSADGGKVEVTIQPDSQRLQKLEPFAAWNGEDFMELPLLIKTQGKCTTDHISMAGPWLRFRGHLENISDNMLMGAVNAFNGKTNCVWNQLTGEYEAVSAVAKQYKAKGMGSIVVAEENYGEGSSREHAAMEPRFLNVRVILAKSFARIHETNLKKQGMLALTFADKNDYDKVREHDRISILGLQRFAPGKPLHAVLTHEDGTTETFEVLHTYNEMQINWFKAGSALNTFKK
;
A
#
# COMPACT_ATOMS: atom_id res chain seq x y z
N MET A 1 -17.57 6.24 19.68
CA MET A 1 -18.76 5.84 18.89
C MET A 1 -18.38 4.62 18.09
N ILE A 2 -19.23 3.58 18.05
CA ILE A 2 -18.98 2.37 17.26
C ILE A 2 -19.60 2.59 15.88
N TYR A 3 -18.76 2.60 14.85
CA TYR A 3 -19.19 2.70 13.46
C TYR A 3 -19.44 1.31 12.88
N ASP A 4 -20.33 1.20 11.90
CA ASP A 4 -20.68 -0.05 11.21
C ASP A 4 -21.20 -1.17 12.15
N MET A 5 -21.79 -0.81 13.29
CA MET A 5 -22.24 -1.76 14.32
C MET A 5 -23.24 -2.79 13.78
N GLU A 6 -24.18 -2.34 12.97
CA GLU A 6 -25.20 -3.22 12.38
C GLU A 6 -24.56 -4.28 11.46
N MET A 7 -23.62 -3.86 10.61
CA MET A 7 -22.89 -4.78 9.74
C MET A 7 -22.09 -5.79 10.54
N GLN A 8 -21.35 -5.35 11.57
CA GLN A 8 -20.51 -6.24 12.39
C GLN A 8 -21.36 -7.21 13.22
N THR A 9 -22.49 -6.77 13.76
CA THR A 9 -23.44 -7.64 14.47
C THR A 9 -23.99 -8.72 13.53
N THR A 10 -24.40 -8.34 12.33
CA THR A 10 -24.90 -9.28 11.31
C THR A 10 -23.82 -10.27 10.90
N PHE A 11 -22.59 -9.81 10.75
CA PHE A 11 -21.44 -10.66 10.43
C PHE A 11 -21.25 -11.77 11.48
N TYR A 12 -21.12 -11.40 12.76
CA TYR A 12 -20.90 -12.38 13.83
C TYR A 12 -22.06 -13.34 14.05
N ALA A 13 -23.28 -12.93 13.75
CA ALA A 13 -24.47 -13.80 13.84
C ALA A 13 -24.42 -15.02 12.91
N SER A 14 -23.67 -14.94 11.80
CA SER A 14 -23.58 -16.02 10.81
C SER A 14 -22.18 -16.63 10.65
N TYR A 15 -21.15 -16.01 11.23
CA TYR A 15 -19.75 -16.36 10.96
C TYR A 15 -19.40 -17.82 11.32
N ALA A 16 -19.74 -18.26 12.53
CA ALA A 16 -19.46 -19.61 13.01
C ALA A 16 -20.14 -20.69 12.13
N GLU A 17 -21.38 -20.43 11.70
CA GLU A 17 -22.14 -21.35 10.81
C GLU A 17 -21.46 -21.46 9.45
N LYS A 18 -21.04 -20.35 8.86
CA LYS A 18 -20.33 -20.33 7.56
C LYS A 18 -19.00 -21.06 7.64
N VAL A 19 -18.23 -20.87 8.71
CA VAL A 19 -16.98 -21.59 8.95
C VAL A 19 -17.21 -23.09 9.09
N GLU A 20 -18.21 -23.51 9.84
CA GLU A 20 -18.54 -24.93 10.04
C GLU A 20 -19.02 -25.59 8.72
N LYS A 21 -19.82 -24.88 7.93
CA LYS A 21 -20.22 -25.33 6.59
C LYS A 21 -19.01 -25.59 5.68
N ALA A 22 -18.05 -24.67 5.69
CA ALA A 22 -16.81 -24.81 4.94
C ALA A 22 -15.96 -25.97 5.46
N ARG A 23 -15.77 -26.08 6.80
CA ARG A 23 -15.00 -27.18 7.41
C ARG A 23 -15.56 -28.56 7.03
N LYS A 24 -16.87 -28.73 7.10
CA LYS A 24 -17.54 -29.97 6.68
C LYS A 24 -17.33 -30.31 5.22
N LYS A 25 -17.42 -29.29 4.36
CA LYS A 25 -17.24 -29.48 2.91
C LYS A 25 -15.79 -29.84 2.55
N LEU A 26 -14.82 -29.21 3.23
CA LEU A 26 -13.39 -29.48 3.03
C LEU A 26 -12.93 -30.78 3.67
N GLY A 27 -13.62 -31.25 4.73
CA GLY A 27 -13.31 -32.48 5.46
C GLY A 27 -11.97 -32.48 6.17
N ARG A 28 -11.47 -31.28 6.55
CA ARG A 28 -10.18 -31.10 7.22
C ARG A 28 -10.16 -29.84 8.10
N ALA A 29 -9.14 -29.74 8.94
CA ALA A 29 -8.85 -28.52 9.70
C ALA A 29 -8.58 -27.33 8.77
N MET A 30 -8.81 -26.12 9.26
CA MET A 30 -8.70 -24.88 8.49
C MET A 30 -7.75 -23.90 9.17
N THR A 31 -6.97 -23.19 8.37
CA THR A 31 -6.21 -22.00 8.82
C THR A 31 -7.16 -20.85 9.12
N LEU A 32 -6.69 -19.81 9.82
CA LEU A 32 -7.48 -18.61 10.05
C LEU A 32 -7.85 -17.92 8.73
N ALA A 33 -6.88 -17.76 7.83
CA ALA A 33 -7.13 -17.15 6.52
C ALA A 33 -8.21 -17.89 5.74
N GLU A 34 -8.17 -19.22 5.74
CA GLU A 34 -9.23 -20.03 5.08
C GLU A 34 -10.59 -19.80 5.72
N LYS A 35 -10.69 -19.79 7.04
CA LYS A 35 -11.98 -19.53 7.74
C LYS A 35 -12.59 -18.21 7.30
N ILE A 36 -11.79 -17.14 7.27
CA ILE A 36 -12.27 -15.82 6.88
C ILE A 36 -12.65 -15.79 5.39
N LEU A 37 -11.80 -16.31 4.51
CA LEU A 37 -12.08 -16.33 3.07
C LEU A 37 -13.35 -17.11 2.74
N TYR A 38 -13.50 -18.32 3.29
CA TYR A 38 -14.69 -19.14 3.04
C TYR A 38 -15.98 -18.53 3.63
N ALA A 39 -15.87 -17.79 4.74
CA ALA A 39 -17.02 -17.08 5.30
C ALA A 39 -17.46 -15.87 4.44
N HIS A 40 -16.61 -15.39 3.54
CA HIS A 40 -16.87 -14.26 2.66
C HIS A 40 -17.06 -14.62 1.19
N LEU A 41 -17.32 -15.90 0.87
CA LEU A 41 -17.69 -16.27 -0.50
C LEU A 41 -18.92 -15.49 -0.94
N TYR A 42 -18.90 -14.99 -2.17
CA TYR A 42 -20.02 -14.22 -2.73
C TYR A 42 -21.31 -15.08 -2.77
N ASP A 43 -21.19 -16.33 -3.18
CA ASP A 43 -22.22 -17.35 -3.09
C ASP A 43 -21.79 -18.49 -2.15
N GLU A 44 -22.44 -18.60 -1.02
CA GLU A 44 -22.17 -19.60 0.02
C GLU A 44 -22.34 -21.06 -0.47
N ASN A 45 -23.00 -21.27 -1.60
CA ASN A 45 -23.19 -22.61 -2.18
C ASN A 45 -21.99 -23.06 -3.04
N THR A 46 -21.06 -22.15 -3.31
CA THR A 46 -19.87 -22.45 -4.13
C THR A 46 -18.68 -22.99 -3.33
N VAL A 47 -18.86 -23.33 -2.06
CA VAL A 47 -17.80 -23.88 -1.21
C VAL A 47 -17.18 -25.12 -1.87
N ALA A 48 -15.87 -25.06 -2.15
CA ALA A 48 -15.08 -26.11 -2.74
C ALA A 48 -13.62 -26.03 -2.25
N ALA A 49 -12.85 -27.08 -2.46
CA ALA A 49 -11.41 -27.06 -2.21
C ALA A 49 -10.70 -26.34 -3.37
N PHE A 50 -10.74 -25.02 -3.35
CA PHE A 50 -10.10 -24.18 -4.38
C PHE A 50 -8.58 -24.35 -4.39
N ARG A 51 -8.00 -24.45 -5.59
CA ARG A 51 -6.56 -24.58 -5.78
C ARG A 51 -5.87 -23.23 -5.60
N ARG A 52 -5.06 -23.13 -4.56
CA ARG A 52 -4.33 -21.92 -4.22
C ARG A 52 -3.33 -21.53 -5.30
N GLY A 53 -3.30 -20.25 -5.65
CA GLY A 53 -2.43 -19.71 -6.70
C GLY A 53 -2.90 -19.98 -8.14
N GLU A 54 -4.02 -20.68 -8.33
CA GLU A 54 -4.52 -21.08 -9.65
C GLU A 54 -5.94 -20.59 -9.92
N GLU A 55 -6.89 -20.89 -9.04
CA GLU A 55 -8.32 -20.61 -9.28
C GLU A 55 -8.72 -19.21 -8.80
N TYR A 56 -9.56 -18.55 -9.58
CA TYR A 56 -10.21 -17.31 -9.19
C TYR A 56 -11.50 -17.61 -8.42
N VAL A 57 -11.72 -16.87 -7.36
CA VAL A 57 -12.86 -17.03 -6.45
C VAL A 57 -13.51 -15.68 -6.22
N ASN A 58 -14.85 -15.66 -6.17
CA ASN A 58 -15.62 -14.44 -5.96
C ASN A 58 -15.96 -14.27 -4.48
N PHE A 59 -15.65 -13.09 -3.94
CA PHE A 59 -15.86 -12.74 -2.55
C PHE A 59 -16.82 -11.55 -2.40
N ARG A 60 -17.33 -11.40 -1.19
CA ARG A 60 -18.13 -10.26 -0.75
C ARG A 60 -17.46 -9.61 0.48
N PRO A 61 -16.57 -8.64 0.28
CA PRO A 61 -16.00 -7.89 1.40
C PRO A 61 -17.08 -7.12 2.18
N ASP A 62 -16.86 -6.93 3.48
CA ASP A 62 -17.79 -6.27 4.39
C ASP A 62 -17.78 -4.75 4.23
N ARG A 63 -16.65 -4.15 3.82
CA ARG A 63 -16.51 -2.71 3.72
C ARG A 63 -15.41 -2.26 2.77
N VAL A 64 -15.43 -0.96 2.44
CA VAL A 64 -14.43 -0.29 1.61
C VAL A 64 -13.85 0.91 2.35
N ALA A 65 -12.51 1.09 2.28
CA ALA A 65 -11.84 2.31 2.71
C ALA A 65 -11.06 2.94 1.55
N MET A 66 -11.15 4.27 1.41
CA MET A 66 -10.51 5.01 0.32
C MET A 66 -9.72 6.19 0.86
N GLN A 67 -8.49 6.39 0.38
CA GLN A 67 -7.73 7.60 0.67
C GLN A 67 -8.01 8.68 -0.40
N ASP A 68 -7.81 9.95 -0.06
CA ASP A 68 -8.28 11.09 -0.85
C ASP A 68 -7.70 11.20 -2.26
N ALA A 69 -6.48 10.73 -2.49
CA ALA A 69 -5.89 10.78 -3.83
C ALA A 69 -6.54 9.77 -4.79
N THR A 70 -6.79 8.53 -4.34
CA THR A 70 -7.40 7.47 -5.16
C THR A 70 -8.92 7.49 -5.14
N ALA A 71 -9.54 7.98 -4.05
CA ALA A 71 -10.99 8.11 -3.94
C ALA A 71 -11.59 9.01 -5.03
N GLN A 72 -10.85 10.03 -5.48
CA GLN A 72 -11.33 10.91 -6.55
C GLN A 72 -11.74 10.10 -7.78
N MET A 73 -10.85 9.26 -8.27
CA MET A 73 -11.10 8.44 -9.45
C MET A 73 -12.10 7.31 -9.18
N ALA A 74 -12.04 6.66 -8.02
CA ALA A 74 -13.00 5.63 -7.64
C ALA A 74 -14.42 6.18 -7.57
N LEU A 75 -14.62 7.35 -6.96
CA LEU A 75 -15.94 7.97 -6.83
C LEU A 75 -16.45 8.53 -8.17
N LEU A 76 -15.59 9.05 -9.03
CA LEU A 76 -15.97 9.42 -10.40
C LEU A 76 -16.48 8.20 -11.20
N GLN A 77 -15.88 7.03 -11.01
CA GLN A 77 -16.36 5.78 -11.59
C GLN A 77 -17.67 5.33 -10.95
N PHE A 78 -17.76 5.39 -9.60
CA PHE A 78 -18.98 5.00 -8.88
C PHE A 78 -20.20 5.84 -9.29
N MET A 79 -20.02 7.15 -9.50
CA MET A 79 -21.09 8.04 -10.01
C MET A 79 -21.63 7.56 -11.36
N ASN A 80 -20.79 6.95 -12.21
CA ASN A 80 -21.19 6.40 -13.51
C ASN A 80 -21.90 5.04 -13.38
N ALA A 81 -21.84 4.36 -12.24
CA ALA A 81 -22.47 3.06 -12.03
C ALA A 81 -24.00 3.13 -11.78
N GLY A 82 -24.56 4.34 -11.59
CA GLY A 82 -26.01 4.57 -11.46
C GLY A 82 -26.63 4.09 -10.14
N LYS A 83 -25.82 3.86 -9.11
CA LYS A 83 -26.29 3.46 -7.78
C LYS A 83 -26.68 4.69 -6.97
N SER A 84 -27.68 4.54 -6.08
CA SER A 84 -28.12 5.60 -5.17
C SER A 84 -27.35 5.67 -3.85
N VAL A 85 -26.73 4.56 -3.44
CA VAL A 85 -25.99 4.41 -2.19
C VAL A 85 -24.95 3.29 -2.34
N SER A 86 -23.87 3.35 -1.57
CA SER A 86 -22.93 2.23 -1.49
C SER A 86 -23.59 0.99 -0.90
N ALA A 87 -23.36 -0.17 -1.51
CA ALA A 87 -23.94 -1.44 -1.08
C ALA A 87 -23.32 -1.97 0.22
N VAL A 88 -22.14 -1.49 0.59
CA VAL A 88 -21.45 -1.82 1.84
C VAL A 88 -21.00 -0.53 2.52
N PRO A 89 -20.76 -0.54 3.84
CA PRO A 89 -20.12 0.60 4.51
C PRO A 89 -18.84 1.01 3.80
N ALA A 90 -18.69 2.30 3.56
CA ALA A 90 -17.50 2.85 2.89
C ALA A 90 -17.09 4.17 3.53
N THR A 91 -15.80 4.49 3.46
CA THR A 91 -15.24 5.72 4.02
C THR A 91 -14.19 6.33 3.10
N VAL A 92 -14.10 7.67 3.15
CA VAL A 92 -13.05 8.46 2.49
C VAL A 92 -12.22 9.14 3.57
N HIS A 93 -10.91 9.09 3.44
CA HIS A 93 -9.94 9.63 4.40
C HIS A 93 -8.99 10.60 3.70
N CYS A 94 -8.87 11.83 4.24
CA CYS A 94 -8.07 12.89 3.63
C CYS A 94 -6.67 12.96 4.26
N ASP A 95 -5.76 12.09 3.80
CA ASP A 95 -4.42 11.93 4.37
C ASP A 95 -3.25 11.97 3.36
N HIS A 96 -3.50 11.98 2.05
CA HIS A 96 -2.46 11.92 1.03
C HIS A 96 -2.11 13.26 0.39
N LEU A 97 -3.03 14.23 0.36
CA LEU A 97 -2.84 15.51 -0.33
C LEU A 97 -2.16 16.61 0.53
N ILE A 98 -1.85 16.33 1.78
CA ILE A 98 -1.27 17.29 2.72
C ILE A 98 0.24 17.27 2.59
N GLN A 99 0.84 18.42 2.22
CA GLN A 99 2.29 18.56 2.13
C GLN A 99 2.88 18.91 3.49
N ALA A 100 3.88 18.15 3.93
CA ALA A 100 4.69 18.43 5.10
C ALA A 100 5.78 19.46 4.75
N TYR A 101 5.87 20.54 5.52
CA TYR A 101 6.88 21.58 5.33
C TYR A 101 7.33 22.22 6.65
N LYS A 102 6.45 22.97 7.29
CA LYS A 102 6.79 23.75 8.49
C LYS A 102 6.26 23.17 9.79
N GLY A 103 5.27 22.31 9.71
CA GLY A 103 4.57 21.74 10.85
C GLY A 103 3.07 21.90 10.74
N VAL A 104 2.32 21.18 11.58
CA VAL A 104 0.86 21.08 11.52
C VAL A 104 0.14 22.42 11.53
N GLU A 105 0.63 23.41 12.29
CA GLU A 105 -0.01 24.71 12.47
C GLU A 105 -0.12 25.52 11.16
N GLU A 106 0.85 25.35 10.25
CA GLU A 106 0.87 26.01 8.94
C GLU A 106 0.44 25.07 7.81
N ASP A 107 0.84 23.81 7.86
CA ASP A 107 0.67 22.87 6.76
C ASP A 107 -0.80 22.44 6.57
N LEU A 108 -1.54 22.23 7.66
CA LEU A 108 -2.95 21.82 7.58
C LEU A 108 -3.86 22.93 7.01
N PRO A 109 -3.82 24.18 7.48
CA PRO A 109 -4.57 25.27 6.87
C PRO A 109 -4.21 25.50 5.40
N SER A 110 -2.93 25.41 5.05
CA SER A 110 -2.46 25.50 3.66
C SER A 110 -3.06 24.42 2.79
N ALA A 111 -3.07 23.16 3.26
CA ALA A 111 -3.66 22.05 2.53
C ALA A 111 -5.18 22.23 2.34
N CYS A 112 -5.90 22.66 3.37
CA CYS A 112 -7.34 22.92 3.30
C CYS A 112 -7.68 23.99 2.25
N THR A 113 -6.85 25.01 2.13
CA THR A 113 -7.02 26.06 1.11
C THR A 113 -6.66 25.54 -0.29
N THR A 114 -5.50 24.92 -0.43
CA THR A 114 -4.97 24.46 -1.73
C THR A 114 -5.82 23.36 -2.33
N ASN A 115 -6.35 22.45 -1.51
CA ASN A 115 -7.13 21.31 -1.97
C ASN A 115 -8.64 21.46 -1.76
N LYS A 116 -9.13 22.67 -1.49
CA LYS A 116 -10.54 22.92 -1.18
C LYS A 116 -11.50 22.31 -2.19
N GLU A 117 -11.25 22.49 -3.48
CA GLU A 117 -12.07 21.95 -4.57
C GLU A 117 -12.21 20.43 -4.47
N VAL A 118 -11.11 19.72 -4.23
CA VAL A 118 -11.08 18.26 -4.12
C VAL A 118 -11.76 17.79 -2.84
N TYR A 119 -11.49 18.43 -1.71
CA TYR A 119 -12.12 18.06 -0.44
C TYR A 119 -13.64 18.31 -0.46
N ASP A 120 -14.09 19.41 -1.07
CA ASP A 120 -15.52 19.70 -1.25
C ASP A 120 -16.18 18.66 -2.17
N PHE A 121 -15.53 18.27 -3.25
CA PHE A 121 -15.98 17.19 -4.12
C PHE A 121 -16.13 15.87 -3.36
N LEU A 122 -15.07 15.43 -2.70
CA LEU A 122 -15.07 14.16 -1.94
C LEU A 122 -16.13 14.15 -0.85
N LYS A 123 -16.26 15.24 -0.11
CA LYS A 123 -17.28 15.40 0.94
C LYS A 123 -18.70 15.34 0.37
N SER A 124 -18.96 16.02 -0.74
CA SER A 124 -20.29 16.04 -1.35
C SER A 124 -20.67 14.68 -1.94
N VAL A 125 -19.76 14.01 -2.63
CA VAL A 125 -19.97 12.65 -3.15
C VAL A 125 -20.17 11.66 -2.02
N ALA A 126 -19.34 11.70 -0.98
CA ALA A 126 -19.48 10.84 0.19
C ALA A 126 -20.86 11.05 0.85
N SER A 127 -21.25 12.30 1.09
CA SER A 127 -22.54 12.66 1.67
C SER A 127 -23.71 12.15 0.81
N LYS A 128 -23.61 12.25 -0.52
CA LYS A 128 -24.66 11.81 -1.46
C LYS A 128 -24.88 10.30 -1.42
N TYR A 129 -23.83 9.52 -1.33
CA TYR A 129 -23.87 8.07 -1.52
C TYR A 129 -23.76 7.25 -0.23
N GLY A 130 -23.99 7.89 0.93
CA GLY A 130 -23.99 7.19 2.21
C GLY A 130 -22.59 6.77 2.70
N ILE A 131 -21.55 7.50 2.28
CA ILE A 131 -20.15 7.21 2.59
C ILE A 131 -19.67 8.14 3.71
N GLY A 132 -19.00 7.60 4.73
CA GLY A 132 -18.38 8.39 5.78
C GLY A 132 -17.19 9.20 5.27
N PHE A 133 -17.00 10.41 5.77
CA PHE A 133 -15.94 11.30 5.36
C PHE A 133 -15.07 11.73 6.55
N TRP A 134 -13.77 11.49 6.46
CA TRP A 134 -12.78 11.90 7.45
C TRP A 134 -12.00 13.10 6.92
N LYS A 135 -12.13 14.23 7.63
CA LYS A 135 -11.54 15.52 7.25
C LYS A 135 -10.01 15.46 7.18
N PRO A 136 -9.37 16.39 6.42
CA PRO A 136 -7.92 16.62 6.52
C PRO A 136 -7.49 16.87 7.98
N GLY A 137 -6.45 16.18 8.42
CA GLY A 137 -5.96 16.24 9.80
C GLY A 137 -6.58 15.21 10.75
N ALA A 138 -7.65 14.53 10.36
CA ALA A 138 -8.28 13.48 11.18
C ALA A 138 -7.32 12.30 11.45
N GLY A 139 -6.53 11.92 10.47
CA GLY A 139 -5.53 10.87 10.61
C GLY A 139 -5.22 10.15 9.31
N ILE A 140 -4.21 9.30 9.40
CA ILE A 140 -3.81 8.39 8.33
C ILE A 140 -4.86 7.29 8.21
N ILE A 141 -5.32 7.01 7.00
CA ILE A 141 -6.43 6.06 6.73
C ILE A 141 -6.32 4.77 7.55
N HIS A 142 -5.16 4.11 7.57
CA HIS A 142 -5.02 2.80 8.20
C HIS A 142 -5.03 2.86 9.74
N GLN A 143 -4.62 3.97 10.33
CA GLN A 143 -4.74 4.22 11.77
C GLN A 143 -6.20 4.50 12.15
N VAL A 144 -6.89 5.33 11.38
CA VAL A 144 -8.32 5.63 11.58
C VAL A 144 -9.18 4.37 11.41
N VAL A 145 -8.87 3.54 10.40
CA VAL A 145 -9.55 2.24 10.19
C VAL A 145 -9.31 1.30 11.37
N LEU A 146 -8.07 1.21 11.87
CA LEU A 146 -7.75 0.35 13.01
C LEU A 146 -8.50 0.77 14.27
N GLU A 147 -8.58 2.09 14.51
CA GLU A 147 -9.23 2.68 15.70
C GLU A 147 -10.76 2.55 15.69
N ASN A 148 -11.40 2.54 14.50
CA ASN A 148 -12.84 2.73 14.40
C ASN A 148 -13.58 1.61 13.66
N TYR A 149 -12.96 0.86 12.77
CA TYR A 149 -13.67 -0.02 11.83
C TYR A 149 -13.17 -1.45 11.79
N ALA A 150 -11.87 -1.69 11.97
CA ALA A 150 -11.31 -3.04 11.90
C ALA A 150 -11.83 -3.93 13.03
N PHE A 151 -12.15 -5.17 12.71
CA PHE A 151 -12.65 -6.16 13.66
C PHE A 151 -12.20 -7.58 13.29
N PRO A 152 -12.01 -8.48 14.26
CA PRO A 152 -11.55 -9.84 14.01
C PRO A 152 -12.52 -10.62 13.11
N GLY A 153 -11.98 -11.29 12.11
CA GLY A 153 -12.73 -12.15 11.20
C GLY A 153 -13.34 -11.44 9.98
N GLY A 154 -13.35 -10.10 9.96
CA GLY A 154 -13.89 -9.33 8.85
C GLY A 154 -13.03 -9.37 7.58
N MET A 155 -13.60 -8.91 6.49
CA MET A 155 -12.91 -8.75 5.20
C MET A 155 -13.16 -7.36 4.63
N MET A 156 -12.12 -6.67 4.22
CA MET A 156 -12.25 -5.35 3.57
C MET A 156 -11.34 -5.20 2.37
N VAL A 157 -11.70 -4.29 1.49
CA VAL A 157 -10.80 -3.78 0.45
C VAL A 157 -10.55 -2.29 0.68
N GLY A 158 -9.37 -1.83 0.32
CA GLY A 158 -9.00 -0.43 0.43
C GLY A 158 -8.17 0.04 -0.75
N THR A 159 -8.38 1.29 -1.17
CA THR A 159 -7.67 1.88 -2.31
C THR A 159 -6.25 2.34 -1.96
N ASP A 160 -5.66 1.69 -0.97
CA ASP A 160 -4.27 1.87 -0.59
C ASP A 160 -3.59 0.51 -0.35
N SER A 161 -2.32 0.38 -0.74
CA SER A 161 -1.56 -0.88 -0.63
C SER A 161 -1.29 -1.31 0.81
N HIS A 162 -1.37 -0.40 1.79
CA HIS A 162 -1.17 -0.69 3.22
C HIS A 162 -2.47 -0.99 3.98
N THR A 163 -3.58 -1.20 3.27
CA THR A 163 -4.84 -1.72 3.83
C THR A 163 -4.63 -2.96 4.73
N PRO A 164 -3.67 -3.87 4.45
CA PRO A 164 -3.33 -5.01 5.32
C PRO A 164 -3.01 -4.66 6.78
N ASN A 165 -2.78 -3.39 7.12
CA ASN A 165 -2.63 -2.92 8.50
C ASN A 165 -3.74 -3.44 9.44
N ALA A 166 -4.97 -3.56 8.95
CA ALA A 166 -6.11 -4.07 9.71
C ALA A 166 -6.00 -5.55 10.11
N GLY A 167 -5.05 -6.29 9.52
CA GLY A 167 -4.71 -7.65 9.92
C GLY A 167 -4.18 -7.75 11.36
N GLY A 168 -3.71 -6.63 11.92
CA GLY A 168 -3.35 -6.49 13.33
C GLY A 168 -4.53 -6.67 14.30
N LEU A 169 -5.75 -6.53 13.81
CA LEU A 169 -7.00 -6.89 14.51
C LEU A 169 -7.69 -8.12 13.91
N GLY A 170 -6.95 -8.99 13.22
CA GLY A 170 -7.47 -10.27 12.72
C GLY A 170 -8.41 -10.16 11.52
N MET A 171 -8.29 -9.12 10.72
CA MET A 171 -9.10 -8.86 9.54
C MET A 171 -8.33 -9.23 8.26
N ILE A 172 -8.98 -9.82 7.28
CA ILE A 172 -8.46 -9.96 5.92
C ILE A 172 -8.71 -8.66 5.19
N ALA A 173 -7.71 -7.80 5.13
CA ALA A 173 -7.79 -6.48 4.54
C ALA A 173 -6.82 -6.38 3.36
N ILE A 174 -7.33 -6.03 2.18
CA ILE A 174 -6.60 -6.17 0.92
C ILE A 174 -6.54 -4.84 0.20
N GLY A 175 -5.33 -4.41 -0.16
CA GLY A 175 -5.11 -3.24 -1.01
C GLY A 175 -5.51 -3.52 -2.46
N VAL A 176 -6.31 -2.63 -3.04
CA VAL A 176 -6.87 -2.74 -4.39
C VAL A 176 -6.82 -1.42 -5.15
N GLY A 177 -7.12 -1.45 -6.43
CA GLY A 177 -7.36 -0.25 -7.22
C GLY A 177 -8.78 0.30 -7.05
N GLY A 178 -9.02 1.50 -7.56
CA GLY A 178 -10.33 2.16 -7.45
C GLY A 178 -11.46 1.37 -8.11
N ALA A 179 -11.21 0.69 -9.22
CA ALA A 179 -12.22 -0.12 -9.90
C ALA A 179 -12.70 -1.31 -9.07
N ASP A 180 -11.79 -1.97 -8.32
CA ASP A 180 -12.18 -3.03 -7.39
C ASP A 180 -13.04 -2.48 -6.23
N ALA A 181 -12.68 -1.31 -5.71
CA ALA A 181 -13.50 -0.63 -4.70
C ALA A 181 -14.91 -0.32 -5.23
N VAL A 182 -15.02 0.11 -6.49
CA VAL A 182 -16.32 0.35 -7.15
C VAL A 182 -17.13 -0.93 -7.26
N ASP A 183 -16.53 -2.06 -7.63
CA ASP A 183 -17.24 -3.35 -7.67
C ASP A 183 -17.88 -3.68 -6.31
N VAL A 184 -17.11 -3.57 -5.23
CA VAL A 184 -17.62 -3.83 -3.87
C VAL A 184 -18.69 -2.84 -3.46
N MET A 185 -18.48 -1.53 -3.71
CA MET A 185 -19.48 -0.49 -3.40
C MET A 185 -20.78 -0.62 -4.21
N THR A 186 -20.74 -1.23 -5.38
CA THR A 186 -21.93 -1.49 -6.20
C THR A 186 -22.63 -2.80 -5.85
N GLY A 187 -22.06 -3.61 -4.94
CA GLY A 187 -22.60 -4.90 -4.52
C GLY A 187 -22.30 -6.04 -5.50
N MET A 188 -21.38 -5.82 -6.43
CA MET A 188 -20.93 -6.85 -7.36
C MET A 188 -19.98 -7.82 -6.67
N GLU A 189 -19.83 -9.00 -7.26
CA GLU A 189 -18.81 -9.96 -6.84
C GLU A 189 -17.42 -9.36 -7.04
N TRP A 190 -16.57 -9.56 -6.03
CA TRP A 190 -15.18 -9.16 -6.11
C TRP A 190 -14.29 -10.39 -6.27
N GLU A 191 -13.55 -10.43 -7.36
CA GLU A 191 -12.74 -11.56 -7.75
C GLU A 191 -11.32 -11.48 -7.20
N LEU A 192 -10.85 -12.57 -6.61
CA LEU A 192 -9.47 -12.74 -6.18
C LEU A 192 -8.99 -14.15 -6.57
N LYS A 193 -7.76 -14.24 -7.08
CA LYS A 193 -7.09 -15.53 -7.22
C LYS A 193 -6.89 -16.12 -5.82
N MET A 194 -7.37 -17.35 -5.57
CA MET A 194 -7.25 -17.99 -4.26
C MET A 194 -5.80 -17.94 -3.78
N PRO A 195 -5.49 -17.23 -2.69
CA PRO A 195 -4.11 -17.00 -2.31
C PRO A 195 -3.41 -18.26 -1.80
N LYS A 196 -2.12 -18.37 -2.05
CA LYS A 196 -1.24 -19.27 -1.30
C LYS A 196 -1.16 -18.79 0.15
N LEU A 197 -0.71 -19.65 1.05
CA LEU A 197 -0.56 -19.31 2.47
C LEU A 197 0.90 -19.48 2.90
N ILE A 198 1.48 -18.41 3.43
CA ILE A 198 2.79 -18.42 4.07
C ILE A 198 2.54 -18.39 5.58
N GLY A 199 2.89 -19.46 6.28
CA GLY A 199 2.84 -19.50 7.73
C GLY A 199 4.12 -18.94 8.33
N VAL A 200 4.00 -17.94 9.19
CA VAL A 200 5.12 -17.37 9.96
C VAL A 200 4.92 -17.70 11.43
N LYS A 201 5.72 -18.62 11.93
CA LYS A 201 5.71 -19.01 13.34
C LYS A 201 6.56 -18.05 14.15
N LEU A 202 5.95 -17.42 15.15
CA LEU A 202 6.63 -16.55 16.10
C LEU A 202 6.77 -17.26 17.44
N THR A 203 7.98 -17.26 17.98
CA THR A 203 8.31 -17.81 19.29
C THR A 203 8.90 -16.74 20.19
N GLY A 204 8.85 -16.94 21.51
CA GLY A 204 9.43 -16.01 22.48
C GLY A 204 8.74 -14.65 22.56
N ALA A 205 9.47 -13.64 22.98
CA ALA A 205 9.00 -12.28 23.15
C ALA A 205 10.10 -11.27 22.82
N LEU A 206 9.72 -10.10 22.29
CA LEU A 206 10.64 -8.99 22.03
C LEU A 206 11.23 -8.44 23.33
N ASN A 207 12.46 -8.00 23.26
CA ASN A 207 13.15 -7.37 24.38
C ASN A 207 14.09 -6.23 23.95
N GLY A 208 14.43 -5.35 24.88
CA GLY A 208 15.38 -4.28 24.69
C GLY A 208 15.00 -3.32 23.56
N TRP A 209 15.90 -3.15 22.60
CA TRP A 209 15.72 -2.28 21.44
C TRP A 209 14.90 -2.91 20.31
N ALA A 210 14.66 -4.21 20.33
CA ALA A 210 13.85 -4.87 19.34
C ALA A 210 12.37 -4.45 19.43
N SER A 211 11.72 -4.34 18.28
CA SER A 211 10.35 -3.85 18.15
C SER A 211 9.57 -4.69 17.13
N PRO A 212 8.24 -4.57 17.05
CA PRO A 212 7.46 -5.20 16.00
C PRO A 212 7.95 -4.86 14.58
N LYS A 213 8.45 -3.65 14.36
CA LYS A 213 9.05 -3.24 13.08
C LYS A 213 10.16 -4.19 12.64
N ASP A 214 10.99 -4.65 13.56
CA ASP A 214 12.14 -5.51 13.25
C ASP A 214 11.71 -6.90 12.78
N VAL A 215 10.54 -7.37 13.20
CA VAL A 215 9.96 -8.63 12.70
C VAL A 215 9.74 -8.55 11.20
N ILE A 216 9.05 -7.53 10.74
CA ILE A 216 8.74 -7.38 9.31
C ILE A 216 9.95 -6.95 8.49
N LEU A 217 10.88 -6.17 9.05
CA LEU A 217 12.14 -5.83 8.37
C LEU A 217 12.98 -7.09 8.10
N LYS A 218 13.10 -7.98 9.08
CA LYS A 218 13.76 -9.29 8.91
C LYS A 218 13.02 -10.14 7.87
N LEU A 219 11.70 -10.23 7.96
CA LEU A 219 10.89 -11.02 7.04
C LEU A 219 11.00 -10.49 5.59
N ALA A 220 11.08 -9.17 5.41
CA ALA A 220 11.31 -8.57 4.09
C ALA A 220 12.65 -9.02 3.47
N GLY A 221 13.68 -9.14 4.28
CA GLY A 221 14.96 -9.71 3.84
C GLY A 221 14.87 -11.18 3.43
N ILE A 222 14.02 -11.96 4.09
CA ILE A 222 13.82 -13.39 3.79
C ILE A 222 12.98 -13.59 2.53
N LEU A 223 11.85 -12.89 2.42
CA LEU A 223 10.89 -13.04 1.31
C LEU A 223 11.28 -12.25 0.08
N THR A 224 12.02 -11.15 0.22
CA THR A 224 12.23 -10.13 -0.80
C THR A 224 10.94 -9.41 -1.22
N VAL A 225 11.03 -8.42 -2.10
CA VAL A 225 9.86 -7.61 -2.54
C VAL A 225 8.79 -8.39 -3.33
N LYS A 226 9.04 -9.63 -3.69
CA LYS A 226 8.12 -10.46 -4.49
C LYS A 226 7.86 -11.86 -3.92
N GLY A 227 8.48 -12.22 -2.82
CA GLY A 227 8.35 -13.57 -2.23
C GLY A 227 6.96 -13.88 -1.68
N GLY A 228 6.18 -12.86 -1.35
CA GLY A 228 4.78 -12.98 -0.90
C GLY A 228 3.73 -12.85 -2.00
N THR A 229 4.12 -12.69 -3.27
CA THR A 229 3.17 -12.48 -4.38
C THR A 229 2.11 -13.56 -4.44
N ASN A 230 0.84 -13.13 -4.50
CA ASN A 230 -0.33 -14.02 -4.50
C ASN A 230 -0.45 -14.93 -3.26
N ALA A 231 0.11 -14.49 -2.12
CA ALA A 231 0.02 -15.20 -0.86
C ALA A 231 -0.53 -14.32 0.26
N ILE A 232 -1.21 -14.96 1.22
CA ILE A 232 -1.51 -14.38 2.52
C ILE A 232 -0.45 -14.84 3.52
N ILE A 233 0.09 -13.91 4.29
CA ILE A 233 0.98 -14.24 5.41
C ILE A 233 0.13 -14.39 6.66
N GLU A 234 0.06 -15.59 7.19
CA GLU A 234 -0.63 -15.90 8.44
C GLU A 234 0.38 -16.14 9.55
N TYR A 235 0.33 -15.31 10.57
CA TYR A 235 1.18 -15.44 11.75
C TYR A 235 0.55 -16.39 12.75
N PHE A 236 1.36 -17.20 13.40
CA PHE A 236 0.93 -18.14 14.43
C PHE A 236 2.05 -18.42 15.42
N GLY A 237 1.79 -19.25 16.41
CA GLY A 237 2.73 -19.58 17.48
C GLY A 237 2.54 -18.72 18.74
N GLU A 238 3.20 -19.11 19.80
CA GLU A 238 3.07 -18.48 21.12
C GLU A 238 3.54 -17.03 21.15
N GLY A 239 4.55 -16.69 20.33
CA GLY A 239 5.10 -15.34 20.23
C GLY A 239 4.09 -14.30 19.76
N THR A 240 3.03 -14.70 19.04
CA THR A 240 1.98 -13.75 18.62
C THR A 240 1.30 -13.07 19.79
N ARG A 241 1.13 -13.78 20.91
CA ARG A 241 0.47 -13.27 22.13
C ARG A 241 1.29 -12.23 22.89
N SER A 242 2.59 -12.16 22.63
CA SER A 242 3.47 -11.17 23.25
C SER A 242 3.43 -9.80 22.57
N LEU A 243 2.80 -9.71 21.40
CA LEU A 243 2.72 -8.49 20.60
C LEU A 243 1.42 -7.74 20.87
N SER A 244 1.50 -6.41 20.96
CA SER A 244 0.31 -5.55 21.02
C SER A 244 -0.46 -5.57 19.70
N ALA A 245 -1.73 -5.15 19.72
CA ALA A 245 -2.53 -5.02 18.49
C ALA A 245 -1.90 -4.05 17.48
N THR A 246 -1.38 -2.91 17.93
CA THR A 246 -0.70 -1.94 17.06
C THR A 246 0.65 -2.46 16.54
N GLY A 247 1.36 -3.27 17.32
CA GLY A 247 2.57 -3.96 16.87
C GLY A 247 2.28 -5.00 15.79
N LYS A 248 1.22 -5.78 15.94
CA LYS A 248 0.72 -6.69 14.88
C LYS A 248 0.33 -5.93 13.64
N ALA A 249 -0.33 -4.77 13.79
CA ALA A 249 -0.69 -3.91 12.67
C ALA A 249 0.53 -3.42 11.90
N THR A 250 1.60 -3.00 12.58
CA THR A 250 2.89 -2.65 11.96
C THR A 250 3.44 -3.79 11.11
N ILE A 251 3.42 -5.01 11.63
CA ILE A 251 3.92 -6.20 10.92
C ILE A 251 3.07 -6.47 9.67
N CYS A 252 1.75 -6.47 9.79
CA CYS A 252 0.83 -6.68 8.67
C CYS A 252 0.93 -5.57 7.61
N ASN A 253 1.11 -4.32 8.03
CA ASN A 253 1.23 -3.16 7.17
C ASN A 253 2.33 -3.35 6.12
N MET A 254 3.53 -3.69 6.54
CA MET A 254 4.68 -3.88 5.66
C MET A 254 4.69 -5.22 4.90
N GLY A 255 3.72 -6.08 5.10
CA GLY A 255 3.49 -7.23 4.22
C GLY A 255 3.25 -6.82 2.77
N ALA A 256 2.75 -5.60 2.53
CA ALA A 256 2.66 -5.02 1.19
C ALA A 256 4.03 -4.93 0.49
N GLU A 257 5.10 -4.73 1.23
CA GLU A 257 6.46 -4.56 0.68
C GLU A 257 7.10 -5.87 0.21
N VAL A 258 6.55 -7.00 0.60
CA VAL A 258 6.97 -8.31 0.09
C VAL A 258 6.05 -8.86 -1.00
N GLY A 259 5.12 -8.04 -1.48
CA GLY A 259 4.15 -8.39 -2.53
C GLY A 259 2.97 -9.23 -2.06
N ALA A 260 2.80 -9.43 -0.75
CA ALA A 260 1.72 -10.23 -0.21
C ALA A 260 0.34 -9.64 -0.53
N THR A 261 -0.63 -10.50 -0.75
CA THR A 261 -2.04 -10.12 -0.89
C THR A 261 -2.53 -9.43 0.37
N THR A 262 -2.25 -10.02 1.53
CA THR A 262 -2.46 -9.44 2.85
C THR A 262 -1.69 -10.24 3.91
N SER A 263 -1.83 -9.81 5.17
CA SER A 263 -1.28 -10.48 6.34
C SER A 263 -2.32 -10.48 7.46
N VAL A 264 -2.30 -11.48 8.31
CA VAL A 264 -3.30 -11.62 9.39
C VAL A 264 -2.70 -12.27 10.63
N PHE A 265 -3.14 -11.80 11.80
CA PHE A 265 -2.89 -12.40 13.11
C PHE A 265 -4.16 -13.04 13.68
N PRO A 266 -4.03 -14.12 14.46
CA PRO A 266 -5.17 -14.72 15.16
C PRO A 266 -5.66 -13.80 16.29
N TYR A 267 -6.97 -13.88 16.56
CA TYR A 267 -7.59 -13.17 17.69
C TYR A 267 -6.97 -13.57 19.04
N ASP A 268 -6.69 -12.58 19.86
CA ASP A 268 -6.13 -12.76 21.19
C ASP A 268 -6.56 -11.65 22.19
N GLU A 269 -6.06 -11.74 23.41
CA GLU A 269 -6.37 -10.78 24.47
C GLU A 269 -5.89 -9.35 24.16
N GLU A 270 -4.77 -9.20 23.43
CA GLU A 270 -4.27 -7.86 23.05
C GLU A 270 -5.21 -7.17 22.06
N MET A 271 -5.82 -7.92 21.14
CA MET A 271 -6.86 -7.39 20.26
C MET A 271 -8.11 -6.97 21.03
N LYS A 272 -8.54 -7.79 21.99
CA LYS A 272 -9.65 -7.47 22.89
C LYS A 272 -9.38 -6.18 23.67
N ARG A 273 -8.21 -6.05 24.27
CA ARG A 273 -7.79 -4.84 25.01
C ARG A 273 -7.83 -3.60 24.12
N TYR A 274 -7.36 -3.70 22.88
CA TYR A 274 -7.39 -2.59 21.93
C TYR A 274 -8.81 -2.19 21.53
N LEU A 275 -9.67 -3.17 21.25
CA LEU A 275 -11.08 -2.91 20.95
C LEU A 275 -11.77 -2.18 22.11
N CYS A 276 -11.57 -2.64 23.35
CA CYS A 276 -12.09 -1.97 24.54
C CYS A 276 -11.51 -0.55 24.71
N ALA A 277 -10.20 -0.39 24.53
CA ALA A 277 -9.55 0.92 24.65
C ALA A 277 -10.03 1.94 23.62
N THR A 278 -10.52 1.47 22.48
CA THR A 278 -11.09 2.32 21.41
C THR A 278 -12.62 2.42 21.45
N GLY A 279 -13.25 2.06 22.60
CA GLY A 279 -14.69 2.20 22.82
C GLY A 279 -15.54 1.21 22.03
N ARG A 280 -15.01 0.01 21.77
CA ARG A 280 -15.67 -1.06 21.02
C ARG A 280 -15.83 -2.34 21.85
N GLU A 281 -16.24 -2.18 23.09
CA GLU A 281 -16.48 -3.28 24.04
C GLU A 281 -17.50 -4.29 23.48
N ASP A 282 -18.58 -3.81 22.85
CA ASP A 282 -19.60 -4.67 22.25
C ASP A 282 -19.02 -5.56 21.14
N ILE A 283 -18.09 -5.03 20.36
CA ILE A 283 -17.39 -5.79 19.31
C ILE A 283 -16.40 -6.80 19.94
N ALA A 284 -15.73 -6.40 21.01
CA ALA A 284 -14.86 -7.30 21.75
C ALA A 284 -15.62 -8.50 22.34
N GLU A 285 -16.83 -8.29 22.85
CA GLU A 285 -17.71 -9.35 23.35
C GLU A 285 -18.14 -10.31 22.23
N LEU A 286 -18.55 -9.77 21.07
CA LEU A 286 -18.92 -10.57 19.90
C LEU A 286 -17.73 -11.39 19.36
N ALA A 287 -16.56 -10.79 19.31
CA ALA A 287 -15.33 -11.48 18.92
C ALA A 287 -14.96 -12.59 19.91
N GLU A 288 -15.05 -12.33 21.22
CA GLU A 288 -14.79 -13.33 22.25
C GLU A 288 -15.73 -14.53 22.15
N ALA A 289 -17.00 -14.30 21.89
CA ALA A 289 -17.99 -15.35 21.65
C ALA A 289 -17.68 -16.24 20.43
N ASN A 290 -16.92 -15.71 19.47
CA ASN A 290 -16.51 -16.42 18.26
C ASN A 290 -14.99 -16.78 18.25
N ALA A 291 -14.30 -16.67 19.38
CA ALA A 291 -12.84 -16.76 19.48
C ALA A 291 -12.24 -18.04 18.86
N ALA A 292 -12.93 -19.17 18.95
CA ALA A 292 -12.46 -20.44 18.39
C ALA A 292 -12.35 -20.39 16.85
N ASP A 293 -13.26 -19.69 16.18
CA ASP A 293 -13.26 -19.55 14.71
C ASP A 293 -12.47 -18.32 14.22
N LEU A 294 -12.01 -17.46 15.14
CA LEU A 294 -11.10 -16.36 14.87
C LEU A 294 -9.62 -16.73 15.04
N ARG A 295 -9.34 -18.03 15.05
CA ARG A 295 -8.01 -18.66 15.08
C ARG A 295 -7.99 -19.85 14.14
N ALA A 296 -6.80 -20.32 13.77
CA ALA A 296 -6.66 -21.58 13.09
C ALA A 296 -7.14 -22.75 13.98
N ASP A 297 -7.60 -23.82 13.37
CA ASP A 297 -7.88 -25.06 14.10
C ASP A 297 -6.58 -25.61 14.73
N ALA A 298 -6.69 -26.27 15.89
CA ALA A 298 -5.52 -26.70 16.68
C ALA A 298 -4.56 -27.61 15.88
N GLU A 299 -5.07 -28.44 14.99
CA GLU A 299 -4.25 -29.33 14.14
C GLU A 299 -3.28 -28.55 13.24
N VAL A 300 -3.65 -27.36 12.80
CA VAL A 300 -2.81 -26.51 11.93
C VAL A 300 -1.48 -26.15 12.63
N ALA A 301 -1.54 -25.80 13.92
CA ALA A 301 -0.34 -25.50 14.67
C ALA A 301 0.52 -26.74 14.98
N GLN A 302 -0.11 -27.92 15.05
CA GLN A 302 0.58 -29.19 15.30
C GLN A 302 1.28 -29.74 14.06
N GLN A 303 0.72 -29.50 12.86
CA GLN A 303 1.21 -30.01 11.60
C GLN A 303 1.19 -28.91 10.52
N PRO A 304 1.88 -27.78 10.74
CA PRO A 304 1.76 -26.61 9.89
C PRO A 304 2.18 -26.87 8.43
N GLU A 305 3.10 -27.80 8.21
CA GLU A 305 3.57 -28.20 6.88
C GLU A 305 2.48 -28.80 5.98
N LYS A 306 1.36 -29.23 6.56
CA LYS A 306 0.20 -29.72 5.79
C LYS A 306 -0.72 -28.60 5.31
N TYR A 307 -0.67 -27.44 5.96
CA TYR A 307 -1.65 -26.37 5.77
C TYR A 307 -1.10 -25.13 5.10
N TYR A 308 0.21 -24.86 5.26
CA TYR A 308 0.88 -23.72 4.65
C TYR A 308 1.75 -24.14 3.47
N ASP A 309 1.75 -23.33 2.42
CA ASP A 309 2.56 -23.57 1.22
C ASP A 309 4.04 -23.27 1.46
N ARG A 310 4.33 -22.44 2.46
CA ARG A 310 5.68 -22.11 2.93
C ARG A 310 5.65 -21.82 4.44
N LEU A 311 6.70 -22.23 5.14
CA LEU A 311 6.88 -21.95 6.58
C LEU A 311 8.13 -21.14 6.82
N ILE A 312 8.02 -20.18 7.72
CA ILE A 312 9.12 -19.37 8.24
C ILE A 312 8.99 -19.32 9.76
N GLU A 313 10.10 -19.40 10.48
CA GLU A 313 10.13 -19.28 11.93
C GLU A 313 11.01 -18.08 12.32
N ILE A 314 10.52 -17.26 13.26
CA ILE A 314 11.25 -16.13 13.83
C ILE A 314 11.16 -16.23 15.35
N ASP A 315 12.32 -16.33 16.00
CA ASP A 315 12.44 -16.21 17.46
C ASP A 315 12.54 -14.74 17.84
N LEU A 316 11.47 -14.22 18.46
CA LEU A 316 11.39 -12.83 18.91
C LEU A 316 12.41 -12.52 20.00
N SER A 317 12.79 -13.51 20.81
CA SER A 317 13.75 -13.32 21.91
C SER A 317 15.18 -13.12 21.40
N ALA A 318 15.50 -13.67 20.24
CA ALA A 318 16.80 -13.53 19.57
C ALA A 318 16.87 -12.38 18.58
N LEU A 319 15.75 -11.68 18.35
CA LEU A 319 15.67 -10.61 17.36
C LEU A 319 16.37 -9.34 17.86
N GLU A 320 17.24 -8.80 17.04
CA GLU A 320 17.82 -7.47 17.21
C GLU A 320 17.19 -6.45 16.23
N PRO A 321 17.38 -5.13 16.46
CA PRO A 321 16.94 -4.12 15.50
C PRO A 321 17.54 -4.31 14.10
N TYR A 322 16.73 -4.03 13.09
CA TYR A 322 17.11 -4.07 11.68
C TYR A 322 17.09 -2.67 11.06
N VAL A 323 17.93 -2.48 10.06
CA VAL A 323 17.94 -1.30 9.18
C VAL A 323 17.91 -1.78 7.75
N ASN A 324 16.83 -1.47 7.03
CA ASN A 324 16.64 -1.89 5.65
C ASN A 324 16.86 -0.72 4.68
N GLY A 325 17.47 -1.01 3.56
CA GLY A 325 17.74 0.00 2.53
C GLY A 325 19.23 0.10 2.18
N PRO A 326 19.60 1.13 1.38
CA PRO A 326 18.70 2.12 0.78
C PRO A 326 18.00 1.62 -0.48
N PHE A 327 17.06 2.40 -1.01
CA PHE A 327 16.37 2.26 -2.31
C PHE A 327 15.45 1.04 -2.48
N THR A 328 15.46 0.10 -1.57
CA THR A 328 14.55 -1.05 -1.56
C THR A 328 14.27 -1.48 -0.12
N PRO A 329 13.02 -1.87 0.22
CA PRO A 329 12.65 -2.23 1.59
C PRO A 329 13.16 -3.61 2.02
N ASP A 330 13.64 -4.44 1.10
CA ASP A 330 14.11 -5.80 1.36
C ASP A 330 15.63 -5.92 1.55
N ALA A 331 16.38 -4.82 1.42
CA ALA A 331 17.81 -4.79 1.72
C ALA A 331 18.04 -4.78 3.24
N ALA A 332 17.71 -5.87 3.90
CA ALA A 332 17.71 -6.01 5.35
C ALA A 332 19.12 -6.19 5.92
N CYS A 333 19.38 -5.54 7.05
CA CYS A 333 20.66 -5.67 7.76
C CYS A 333 20.40 -5.56 9.27
N PRO A 334 20.85 -6.53 10.08
CA PRO A 334 20.79 -6.38 11.53
C PRO A 334 21.71 -5.24 11.99
N VAL A 335 21.34 -4.54 13.05
CA VAL A 335 22.10 -3.35 13.50
C VAL A 335 23.54 -3.70 13.89
N SER A 336 23.80 -4.90 14.36
CA SER A 336 25.15 -5.39 14.68
C SER A 336 26.10 -5.43 13.48
N GLU A 337 25.57 -5.54 12.27
CA GLU A 337 26.32 -5.59 11.02
C GLU A 337 26.23 -4.29 10.20
N PHE A 338 25.34 -3.39 10.57
CA PHE A 338 24.98 -2.24 9.73
C PHE A 338 26.13 -1.24 9.57
N ALA A 339 26.90 -0.95 10.62
CA ALA A 339 28.06 -0.06 10.54
C ALA A 339 29.13 -0.56 9.55
N ALA A 340 29.40 -1.88 9.54
CA ALA A 340 30.32 -2.49 8.60
C ALA A 340 29.79 -2.37 7.15
N ARG A 341 28.47 -2.56 6.96
CA ARG A 341 27.84 -2.41 5.65
C ARG A 341 27.89 -0.97 5.14
N VAL A 342 27.61 0.02 5.99
CA VAL A 342 27.70 1.45 5.62
C VAL A 342 29.06 1.79 5.06
N LYS A 343 30.14 1.33 5.74
CA LYS A 343 31.53 1.56 5.31
C LYS A 343 31.87 0.83 4.04
N LYS A 344 31.48 -0.43 3.92
CA LYS A 344 31.75 -1.28 2.75
C LYS A 344 31.06 -0.74 1.48
N GLU A 345 29.81 -0.36 1.58
CA GLU A 345 29.00 0.13 0.45
C GLU A 345 29.22 1.64 0.17
N GLY A 346 29.92 2.34 1.06
CA GLY A 346 30.20 3.77 0.92
C GLY A 346 28.95 4.66 1.06
N PHE A 347 27.95 4.26 1.85
CA PHE A 347 26.80 5.09 2.09
C PHE A 347 27.16 6.37 2.85
N PRO A 348 26.48 7.51 2.61
CA PRO A 348 26.70 8.73 3.39
C PRO A 348 26.48 8.43 4.88
N GLN A 349 27.57 8.45 5.66
CA GLN A 349 27.54 8.04 7.06
C GLN A 349 26.78 9.05 7.93
N LYS A 350 26.90 10.36 7.64
CA LYS A 350 26.16 11.41 8.34
C LYS A 350 24.66 11.27 8.07
N MET A 351 23.91 11.13 9.12
CA MET A 351 22.45 11.12 9.07
C MET A 351 21.93 12.54 9.23
N GLU A 352 21.02 12.97 8.35
CA GLU A 352 20.55 14.37 8.34
C GLU A 352 19.17 14.54 8.96
N VAL A 353 18.25 13.60 8.71
CA VAL A 353 16.86 13.68 9.21
C VAL A 353 16.38 12.32 9.68
N GLY A 354 15.84 12.27 10.89
CA GLY A 354 15.02 11.17 11.39
C GLY A 354 13.54 11.49 11.18
N LEU A 355 12.80 10.54 10.62
CA LEU A 355 11.37 10.68 10.40
C LEU A 355 10.66 9.50 11.09
N ILE A 356 9.79 9.82 12.05
CA ILE A 356 8.97 8.83 12.74
C ILE A 356 7.50 9.03 12.44
N GLY A 357 6.76 7.94 12.28
CA GLY A 357 5.35 7.95 11.94
C GLY A 357 5.03 7.11 10.72
N SER A 358 4.22 7.63 9.81
CA SER A 358 3.48 6.95 8.75
C SER A 358 2.45 5.96 9.32
N CYS A 359 1.64 5.35 8.46
CA CYS A 359 0.67 4.35 8.92
C CYS A 359 1.31 3.14 9.62
N THR A 360 2.59 2.88 9.36
CA THR A 360 3.32 1.73 9.90
C THR A 360 3.69 1.92 11.36
N ASN A 361 4.15 3.11 11.75
CA ASN A 361 4.71 3.37 13.08
C ASN A 361 4.30 4.74 13.66
N SER A 362 3.02 4.96 13.76
CA SER A 362 2.45 6.20 14.29
C SER A 362 1.44 6.00 15.42
N SER A 363 1.44 4.80 16.00
CA SER A 363 0.57 4.46 17.13
C SER A 363 0.99 5.13 18.43
N TYR A 364 0.10 5.09 19.41
CA TYR A 364 0.43 5.53 20.78
C TYR A 364 1.66 4.81 21.32
N GLN A 365 1.77 3.50 21.15
CA GLN A 365 2.94 2.72 21.56
C GLN A 365 4.23 3.19 20.89
N ASP A 366 4.19 3.44 19.59
CA ASP A 366 5.35 3.92 18.83
C ASP A 366 5.85 5.27 19.36
N LEU A 367 4.93 6.21 19.59
CA LEU A 367 5.25 7.52 20.17
C LEU A 367 5.75 7.41 21.62
N SER A 368 5.17 6.51 22.42
CA SER A 368 5.60 6.25 23.78
C SER A 368 7.05 5.77 23.85
N ARG A 369 7.41 4.80 23.02
CA ARG A 369 8.79 4.27 22.94
C ARG A 369 9.76 5.32 22.39
N ALA A 370 9.40 6.03 21.35
CA ALA A 370 10.23 7.13 20.81
C ALA A 370 10.46 8.23 21.85
N ALA A 371 9.41 8.65 22.57
CA ALA A 371 9.51 9.66 23.62
C ALA A 371 10.42 9.22 24.79
N SER A 372 10.44 7.92 25.11
CA SER A 372 11.33 7.38 26.16
C SER A 372 12.80 7.53 25.80
N VAL A 373 13.16 7.41 24.53
CA VAL A 373 14.52 7.67 24.03
C VAL A 373 14.79 9.18 24.00
N ALA A 374 13.83 9.98 23.55
CA ALA A 374 13.95 11.44 23.49
C ALA A 374 14.22 12.05 24.87
N ARG A 375 13.57 11.59 25.92
CA ARG A 375 13.80 12.06 27.30
C ARG A 375 15.24 11.87 27.76
N GLN A 376 15.95 10.87 27.25
CA GLN A 376 17.34 10.62 27.62
C GLN A 376 18.30 11.69 27.09
N VAL A 377 17.95 12.40 26.03
CA VAL A 377 18.78 13.49 25.48
C VAL A 377 19.05 14.53 26.57
N LYS A 378 18.00 15.06 27.19
CA LYS A 378 18.11 16.02 28.28
C LYS A 378 18.70 15.41 29.54
N ALA A 379 18.21 14.24 29.93
CA ALA A 379 18.62 13.55 31.17
C ALA A 379 20.12 13.21 31.20
N LYS A 380 20.71 12.90 30.04
CA LYS A 380 22.12 12.49 29.90
C LYS A 380 23.02 13.62 29.34
N GLY A 381 22.47 14.83 29.16
CA GLY A 381 23.22 15.98 28.62
C GLY A 381 23.70 15.79 27.18
N LEU A 382 22.90 15.10 26.37
CA LEU A 382 23.16 14.89 24.94
C LEU A 382 22.58 16.03 24.09
N LYS A 383 23.03 16.11 22.85
CA LYS A 383 22.47 17.01 21.83
C LYS A 383 22.08 16.23 20.59
N MET A 384 20.97 16.66 19.98
CA MET A 384 20.59 16.13 18.66
C MET A 384 21.60 16.56 17.60
N GLN A 385 22.03 15.58 16.80
CA GLN A 385 22.97 15.81 15.68
C GLN A 385 22.24 15.87 14.33
N ALA A 386 20.99 15.42 14.27
CA ALA A 386 20.14 15.45 13.09
C ALA A 386 18.76 16.01 13.42
N SER A 387 18.04 16.48 12.41
CA SER A 387 16.66 16.92 12.53
C SER A 387 15.73 15.74 12.82
N LEU A 388 14.60 16.00 13.48
CA LEU A 388 13.58 14.99 13.75
C LEU A 388 12.19 15.50 13.33
N ILE A 389 11.50 14.68 12.54
CA ILE A 389 10.13 14.93 12.06
C ILE A 389 9.22 13.84 12.61
N ILE A 390 8.05 14.24 13.12
CA ILE A 390 7.06 13.38 13.73
C ILE A 390 5.73 13.50 12.99
N ASN A 391 5.21 12.38 12.46
CA ASN A 391 3.88 12.27 11.87
C ASN A 391 3.00 11.37 12.75
N PRO A 392 2.14 11.94 13.63
CA PRO A 392 1.20 11.13 14.42
C PRO A 392 0.18 10.41 13.54
N GLY A 393 -0.38 9.30 14.03
CA GLY A 393 -1.26 8.45 13.24
C GLY A 393 -2.67 9.00 13.07
N SER A 394 -3.19 9.65 14.10
CA SER A 394 -4.54 10.20 14.12
C SER A 394 -4.64 11.34 15.12
N GLU A 395 -5.72 12.09 15.03
CA GLU A 395 -6.01 13.14 16.00
C GLU A 395 -6.20 12.55 17.41
N GLN A 396 -6.82 11.38 17.50
CA GLN A 396 -6.96 10.66 18.76
C GLN A 396 -5.59 10.30 19.38
N VAL A 397 -4.67 9.76 18.59
CA VAL A 397 -3.31 9.45 19.04
C VAL A 397 -2.56 10.72 19.41
N TYR A 398 -2.66 11.76 18.60
CA TYR A 398 -1.98 13.03 18.85
C TYR A 398 -2.45 13.68 20.17
N CYS A 399 -3.78 13.86 20.35
CA CYS A 399 -4.33 14.46 21.57
C CYS A 399 -3.98 13.64 22.82
N THR A 400 -4.01 12.30 22.71
CA THR A 400 -3.67 11.41 23.81
C THR A 400 -2.18 11.51 24.16
N ALA A 401 -1.30 11.44 23.16
CA ALA A 401 0.15 11.57 23.33
C ALA A 401 0.55 12.97 23.87
N GLN A 402 -0.15 14.02 23.46
CA GLN A 402 0.04 15.37 23.97
C GLN A 402 -0.36 15.46 25.45
N ARG A 403 -1.53 14.94 25.82
CA ARG A 403 -1.96 14.87 27.23
C ARG A 403 -0.95 14.15 28.11
N ASP A 404 -0.37 13.07 27.60
CA ASP A 404 0.56 12.21 28.35
C ASP A 404 2.03 12.67 28.25
N GLY A 405 2.28 13.85 27.66
CA GLY A 405 3.59 14.52 27.64
C GLY A 405 4.56 14.06 26.56
N MET A 406 4.21 13.06 25.73
CA MET A 406 5.10 12.50 24.71
C MET A 406 5.43 13.50 23.61
N ILE A 407 4.46 14.29 23.18
CA ILE A 407 4.64 15.32 22.14
C ILE A 407 5.59 16.40 22.64
N GLU A 408 5.46 16.80 23.92
CA GLU A 408 6.37 17.78 24.53
C GLU A 408 7.79 17.22 24.64
N ASP A 409 7.96 15.96 25.02
CA ASP A 409 9.27 15.30 25.07
C ASP A 409 9.97 15.33 23.71
N LEU A 410 9.25 15.00 22.64
CA LEU A 410 9.78 15.01 21.28
C LEU A 410 10.07 16.43 20.77
N LYS A 411 9.21 17.40 21.07
CA LYS A 411 9.45 18.82 20.74
C LYS A 411 10.64 19.39 21.51
N SER A 412 10.86 18.99 22.75
CA SER A 412 11.94 19.47 23.60
C SER A 412 13.34 19.17 23.06
N ILE A 413 13.45 18.16 22.20
CA ILE A 413 14.70 17.82 21.50
C ILE A 413 14.77 18.37 20.06
N GLY A 414 13.87 19.28 19.69
CA GLY A 414 13.81 19.90 18.37
C GLY A 414 12.95 19.14 17.35
N GLY A 415 12.15 18.18 17.79
CA GLY A 415 11.20 17.48 16.93
C GLY A 415 10.10 18.41 16.40
N VAL A 416 9.82 18.32 15.10
CA VAL A 416 8.74 19.06 14.43
C VAL A 416 7.57 18.12 14.16
N VAL A 417 6.41 18.47 14.72
CA VAL A 417 5.19 17.69 14.54
C VAL A 417 4.47 18.15 13.27
N MET A 418 4.31 17.23 12.34
CA MET A 418 3.58 17.42 11.09
C MET A 418 2.10 17.06 11.26
N THR A 419 1.29 17.31 10.24
CA THR A 419 -0.11 16.92 10.21
C THR A 419 -0.23 15.38 10.28
N ASN A 420 -1.30 14.89 10.87
CA ASN A 420 -1.67 13.47 10.91
C ASN A 420 -2.01 12.98 9.49
N ALA A 421 -1.01 12.73 8.70
CA ALA A 421 -1.11 12.44 7.27
C ALA A 421 0.09 11.63 6.80
N CYS A 422 0.04 11.11 5.58
CA CYS A 422 1.15 10.36 5.00
C CYS A 422 2.40 11.22 4.76
N GLY A 423 2.23 12.48 4.35
CA GLY A 423 3.32 13.44 4.22
C GLY A 423 4.54 12.90 3.46
N PRO A 424 5.73 12.89 4.08
CA PRO A 424 6.96 12.43 3.41
C PRO A 424 6.89 10.99 2.91
N CYS A 425 6.09 10.13 3.53
CA CYS A 425 5.94 8.72 3.11
C CYS A 425 5.39 8.58 1.68
N ILE A 426 4.60 9.53 1.21
CA ILE A 426 4.03 9.57 -0.15
C ILE A 426 4.69 10.65 -1.03
N GLY A 427 5.81 11.22 -0.63
CA GLY A 427 6.48 12.28 -1.37
C GLY A 427 5.86 13.66 -1.23
N GLN A 428 4.94 13.85 -0.31
CA GLN A 428 4.38 15.14 0.09
C GLN A 428 5.27 15.79 1.17
N TRP A 429 6.51 16.10 0.78
CA TRP A 429 7.49 16.72 1.66
C TRP A 429 8.27 17.80 0.93
N LYS A 430 8.14 19.04 1.39
CA LYS A 430 8.97 20.14 0.95
C LYS A 430 10.23 20.21 1.81
N ARG A 431 11.20 19.36 1.49
CA ARG A 431 12.50 19.36 2.15
C ARG A 431 13.41 20.42 1.53
N VAL A 432 14.01 21.26 2.37
CA VAL A 432 15.03 22.21 1.94
C VAL A 432 16.40 21.61 2.26
N THR A 433 17.28 21.53 1.27
CA THR A 433 18.67 21.04 1.40
C THR A 433 19.62 22.08 0.85
N ASP A 434 20.81 22.18 1.43
CA ASP A 434 21.85 23.12 0.99
C ASP A 434 22.39 22.77 -0.40
N ASP A 435 22.52 21.49 -0.68
CA ASP A 435 23.02 20.96 -1.95
C ASP A 435 22.22 19.71 -2.37
N PRO A 436 21.27 19.84 -3.32
CA PRO A 436 20.48 18.72 -3.78
C PRO A 436 21.28 17.69 -4.61
N LEU A 437 22.47 18.01 -5.04
CA LEU A 437 23.34 17.07 -5.80
C LEU A 437 24.17 16.20 -4.87
N ARG A 438 24.33 16.58 -3.61
CA ARG A 438 25.09 15.83 -2.63
C ARG A 438 24.32 14.60 -2.17
N ALA A 439 24.99 13.44 -2.16
CA ALA A 439 24.45 12.25 -1.52
C ALA A 439 24.28 12.49 -0.01
N ASN A 440 23.11 12.10 0.51
CA ASN A 440 22.75 12.28 1.91
C ASN A 440 21.94 11.10 2.42
N SER A 441 21.89 10.91 3.73
CA SER A 441 21.13 9.83 4.37
C SER A 441 20.07 10.34 5.31
N ILE A 442 18.90 9.68 5.27
CA ILE A 442 17.79 9.84 6.20
C ILE A 442 17.40 8.47 6.75
N VAL A 443 16.88 8.42 7.97
CA VAL A 443 16.32 7.21 8.57
C VAL A 443 14.84 7.45 8.87
N THR A 444 14.00 6.55 8.40
CA THR A 444 12.54 6.67 8.54
C THR A 444 11.95 5.42 9.18
N SER A 445 10.87 5.57 9.92
CA SER A 445 10.03 4.45 10.34
C SER A 445 8.92 4.10 9.34
N PHE A 446 9.00 4.65 8.15
CA PHE A 446 8.05 4.45 7.06
C PHE A 446 8.16 3.04 6.47
N ASN A 447 7.41 2.78 5.43
CA ASN A 447 7.31 1.46 4.81
C ASN A 447 8.08 1.34 3.50
N ARG A 448 8.32 2.45 2.78
CA ARG A 448 8.98 2.49 1.47
C ARG A 448 10.10 3.49 1.42
N ASN A 449 11.16 3.12 0.70
CA ASN A 449 12.38 3.91 0.57
C ASN A 449 12.92 3.92 -0.86
N PHE A 450 12.05 3.78 -1.86
CA PHE A 450 12.45 3.86 -3.27
C PHE A 450 13.14 5.20 -3.57
N ALA A 451 14.00 5.21 -4.59
CA ALA A 451 14.63 6.44 -5.04
C ALA A 451 13.60 7.55 -5.31
N LYS A 452 13.88 8.76 -4.87
CA LYS A 452 12.98 9.94 -4.97
C LYS A 452 11.68 9.86 -4.15
N ARG A 453 11.43 8.76 -3.43
CA ARG A 453 10.14 8.53 -2.78
C ARG A 453 9.80 9.57 -1.73
N ALA A 454 10.73 9.95 -0.87
CA ALA A 454 10.47 10.82 0.27
C ALA A 454 10.45 12.31 -0.10
N ASP A 455 11.48 12.78 -0.81
CA ASP A 455 11.76 14.20 -1.07
C ASP A 455 11.97 14.55 -2.56
N GLY A 456 11.76 13.61 -3.45
CA GLY A 456 11.98 13.79 -4.89
C GLY A 456 13.44 13.78 -5.32
N ASN A 457 14.39 13.70 -4.39
CA ASN A 457 15.83 13.74 -4.66
C ASN A 457 16.40 12.33 -4.85
N PRO A 458 17.00 12.01 -6.02
CA PRO A 458 17.60 10.70 -6.26
C PRO A 458 18.86 10.44 -5.43
N ASN A 459 19.48 11.47 -4.84
CA ASN A 459 20.68 11.38 -4.04
C ASN A 459 20.39 11.14 -2.54
N THR A 460 19.12 11.10 -2.14
CA THR A 460 18.70 10.78 -0.78
C THR A 460 18.67 9.27 -0.56
N HIS A 461 19.57 8.79 0.30
CA HIS A 461 19.62 7.40 0.77
C HIS A 461 18.66 7.25 1.94
N ALA A 462 17.49 6.68 1.71
CA ALA A 462 16.49 6.47 2.74
C ALA A 462 16.59 5.04 3.31
N PHE A 463 16.77 4.96 4.62
CA PHE A 463 16.80 3.71 5.37
C PHE A 463 15.55 3.57 6.21
N ILE A 464 15.11 2.34 6.40
CA ILE A 464 13.91 2.01 7.18
C ILE A 464 14.34 1.32 8.48
N ALA A 465 13.89 1.86 9.61
CA ALA A 465 14.13 1.31 10.94
C ALA A 465 12.91 1.56 11.85
N SER A 466 12.92 1.06 13.08
CA SER A 466 11.89 1.38 14.07
C SER A 466 11.92 2.87 14.45
N PRO A 467 10.82 3.43 15.00
CA PRO A 467 10.80 4.83 15.45
C PRO A 467 11.87 5.14 16.48
N GLU A 468 12.06 4.29 17.47
CA GLU A 468 13.08 4.44 18.53
C GLU A 468 14.51 4.38 17.97
N MET A 469 14.75 3.55 16.97
CA MET A 469 16.04 3.51 16.28
C MET A 469 16.26 4.79 15.46
N ALA A 470 15.23 5.29 14.78
CA ALA A 470 15.33 6.57 14.05
C ALA A 470 15.68 7.73 14.99
N VAL A 471 15.11 7.77 16.19
CA VAL A 471 15.47 8.77 17.22
C VAL A 471 16.91 8.57 17.69
N ALA A 472 17.34 7.34 17.96
CA ALA A 472 18.71 7.04 18.39
C ALA A 472 19.74 7.47 17.32
N PHE A 473 19.50 7.15 16.06
CA PHE A 473 20.35 7.62 14.96
C PHE A 473 20.37 9.15 14.83
N ALA A 474 19.23 9.82 15.07
CA ALA A 474 19.16 11.28 15.03
C ALA A 474 19.94 11.94 16.20
N ILE A 475 19.94 11.31 17.37
CA ILE A 475 20.78 11.75 18.50
C ILE A 475 22.27 11.63 18.12
N ALA A 476 22.66 10.50 17.57
CA ALA A 476 24.06 10.26 17.17
C ALA A 476 24.49 11.03 15.90
N GLY A 477 23.57 11.28 14.97
CA GLY A 477 23.85 11.87 13.66
C GLY A 477 24.71 10.98 12.76
N ASP A 478 24.79 9.69 13.04
CA ASP A 478 25.71 8.74 12.45
C ASP A 478 25.04 7.40 12.22
N LEU A 479 25.00 6.93 10.96
CA LEU A 479 24.46 5.63 10.60
C LEU A 479 25.25 4.45 11.18
N CYS A 480 26.52 4.65 11.55
CA CYS A 480 27.34 3.62 12.14
C CYS A 480 27.12 3.43 13.65
N PHE A 481 26.27 4.25 14.26
CA PHE A 481 25.96 4.14 15.69
C PHE A 481 25.06 2.92 15.98
N ASN A 482 25.49 2.11 16.94
CA ASN A 482 24.71 0.97 17.45
C ASN A 482 24.35 1.20 18.91
N PRO A 483 23.08 1.52 19.24
CA PRO A 483 22.70 1.83 20.62
C PRO A 483 22.84 0.64 21.59
N LEU A 484 23.00 -0.60 21.07
CA LEU A 484 23.18 -1.78 21.91
C LEU A 484 24.61 -1.86 22.48
N THR A 485 25.58 -1.30 21.80
CA THR A 485 27.02 -1.46 22.14
C THR A 485 27.75 -0.15 22.33
N ASP A 486 27.36 0.91 21.64
CA ASP A 486 28.12 2.12 21.54
C ASP A 486 27.72 3.15 22.60
N THR A 487 28.61 4.11 22.85
CA THR A 487 28.41 5.25 23.71
C THR A 487 28.39 6.54 22.89
N LEU A 488 27.83 7.59 23.48
CA LEU A 488 27.83 8.94 22.95
C LEU A 488 28.51 9.88 23.95
N LYS A 489 29.17 10.90 23.49
CA LYS A 489 29.73 11.96 24.35
C LYS A 489 28.67 13.00 24.67
N ASN A 490 28.45 13.24 25.96
CA ASN A 490 27.59 14.32 26.43
C ASN A 490 28.30 15.68 26.39
N GLU A 491 27.59 16.76 26.75
CA GLU A 491 28.13 18.13 26.76
C GLU A 491 29.32 18.30 27.73
N LYS A 492 29.48 17.42 28.72
CA LYS A 492 30.61 17.39 29.65
C LYS A 492 31.77 16.57 29.15
N GLY A 493 31.66 15.94 27.97
CA GLY A 493 32.66 15.04 27.41
C GLY A 493 32.65 13.62 28.00
N GLU A 494 31.65 13.28 28.78
CA GLU A 494 31.50 11.95 29.39
C GLU A 494 30.86 10.97 28.38
N GLU A 495 31.36 9.74 28.39
CA GLU A 495 30.77 8.65 27.59
C GLU A 495 29.49 8.15 28.27
N VAL A 496 28.36 8.26 27.58
CA VAL A 496 27.06 7.80 28.07
C VAL A 496 26.43 6.82 27.07
N ARG A 497 25.68 5.86 27.60
CA ARG A 497 24.93 4.89 26.81
C ARG A 497 23.45 5.24 26.85
N LEU A 498 22.78 5.06 25.72
CA LEU A 498 21.31 5.11 25.67
C LEU A 498 20.73 3.84 26.29
N ASP A 499 19.76 3.99 27.18
CA ASP A 499 18.99 2.88 27.70
C ASP A 499 17.96 2.40 26.68
N SER A 500 17.60 1.12 26.77
CA SER A 500 16.57 0.53 25.91
C SER A 500 15.24 1.30 26.01
N PRO A 501 14.51 1.43 24.90
CA PRO A 501 13.21 2.09 24.92
C PRO A 501 12.24 1.39 25.87
N THR A 502 11.43 2.19 26.54
CA THR A 502 10.28 1.76 27.34
C THR A 502 9.03 2.45 26.83
N GLY A 503 7.85 1.96 27.19
CA GLY A 503 6.60 2.64 26.82
C GLY A 503 5.38 1.76 27.02
N GLU A 504 4.23 2.42 27.01
CA GLU A 504 2.94 1.78 27.18
C GLU A 504 2.37 1.36 25.83
N THR A 505 1.76 0.19 25.77
CA THR A 505 1.07 -0.29 24.57
C THR A 505 -0.25 0.45 24.33
N LEU A 506 -0.91 0.85 25.42
CA LEU A 506 -2.16 1.60 25.44
C LEU A 506 -2.09 2.70 26.50
N PRO A 507 -2.80 3.83 26.32
CA PRO A 507 -2.80 4.88 27.32
C PRO A 507 -3.48 4.44 28.61
N LEU A 508 -2.79 4.60 29.74
CA LEU A 508 -3.30 4.20 31.06
C LEU A 508 -4.58 4.93 31.46
N LYS A 509 -4.77 6.15 30.96
CA LYS A 509 -5.96 7.00 31.19
C LYS A 509 -6.99 6.91 30.06
N GLY A 510 -6.87 5.93 29.16
CA GLY A 510 -7.67 5.82 27.97
C GLY A 510 -7.30 6.84 26.88
N PHE A 511 -7.83 6.64 25.69
CA PHE A 511 -7.71 7.60 24.60
C PHE A 511 -8.56 8.85 24.85
N THR A 512 -8.16 9.99 24.29
CA THR A 512 -8.91 11.24 24.30
C THR A 512 -8.82 11.95 22.95
N VAL A 513 -9.92 12.56 22.54
CA VAL A 513 -10.01 13.42 21.35
C VAL A 513 -11.28 14.28 21.48
N ASP A 514 -11.18 15.57 21.14
CA ASP A 514 -12.33 16.47 21.15
C ASP A 514 -13.15 16.37 19.85
N ASP A 515 -12.50 16.47 18.71
CA ASP A 515 -13.07 16.26 17.36
C ASP A 515 -12.19 15.32 16.58
N ASN A 516 -12.67 14.10 16.35
CA ASN A 516 -11.93 13.09 15.58
C ASN A 516 -11.93 13.34 14.07
N GLY A 517 -12.65 14.35 13.59
CA GLY A 517 -12.70 14.72 12.18
C GLY A 517 -13.68 13.93 11.32
N TYR A 518 -14.56 13.11 11.91
CA TYR A 518 -15.57 12.37 11.16
C TYR A 518 -16.78 13.24 10.77
N VAL A 519 -17.23 13.10 9.52
CA VAL A 519 -18.44 13.72 8.99
C VAL A 519 -19.36 12.62 8.47
N ALA A 520 -20.53 12.49 9.07
CA ALA A 520 -21.54 11.54 8.64
C ALA A 520 -22.15 11.95 7.27
N PRO A 521 -22.56 10.98 6.44
CA PRO A 521 -23.28 11.26 5.21
C PRO A 521 -24.66 11.87 5.49
N SER A 522 -25.25 12.53 4.47
CA SER A 522 -26.60 13.04 4.55
C SER A 522 -27.63 11.90 4.74
N ALA A 523 -28.63 12.12 5.56
CA ALA A 523 -29.75 11.20 5.69
C ALA A 523 -30.59 11.10 4.38
N ASP A 524 -30.55 12.14 3.53
CA ASP A 524 -31.19 12.19 2.22
C ASP A 524 -30.18 12.62 1.16
N GLY A 525 -29.43 11.64 0.64
CA GLY A 525 -28.44 11.84 -0.39
C GLY A 525 -29.01 12.36 -1.72
N GLY A 526 -30.30 12.14 -1.97
CA GLY A 526 -31.00 12.65 -3.16
C GLY A 526 -30.99 14.18 -3.27
N LYS A 527 -30.89 14.87 -2.14
CA LYS A 527 -30.84 16.35 -2.08
C LYS A 527 -29.40 16.92 -2.18
N VAL A 528 -28.41 16.06 -2.18
CA VAL A 528 -27.01 16.51 -2.26
C VAL A 528 -26.61 16.69 -3.72
N GLU A 529 -26.16 17.89 -4.07
CA GLU A 529 -25.60 18.19 -5.38
C GLU A 529 -24.08 17.98 -5.38
N VAL A 530 -23.57 17.37 -6.45
CA VAL A 530 -22.14 17.21 -6.71
C VAL A 530 -21.79 18.00 -7.96
N THR A 531 -20.92 19.00 -7.81
CA THR A 531 -20.53 19.87 -8.92
C THR A 531 -19.07 19.64 -9.28
N ILE A 532 -18.81 19.45 -10.57
CA ILE A 532 -17.47 19.44 -11.18
C ILE A 532 -17.45 20.58 -12.19
N GLN A 533 -16.57 21.58 -11.98
CA GLN A 533 -16.46 22.71 -12.89
C GLN A 533 -15.88 22.26 -14.24
N PRO A 534 -16.46 22.68 -15.38
CA PRO A 534 -16.00 22.22 -16.69
C PRO A 534 -14.55 22.61 -17.02
N ASP A 535 -14.05 23.69 -16.42
CA ASP A 535 -12.70 24.22 -16.59
C ASP A 535 -11.75 23.86 -15.43
N SER A 536 -12.18 22.96 -14.55
CA SER A 536 -11.32 22.51 -13.45
C SER A 536 -10.04 21.88 -13.96
N GLN A 537 -8.93 22.23 -13.33
CA GLN A 537 -7.63 21.61 -13.60
C GLN A 537 -7.36 20.38 -12.73
N ARG A 538 -8.24 20.11 -11.75
CA ARG A 538 -8.07 19.07 -10.75
C ARG A 538 -9.07 17.94 -10.84
N LEU A 539 -10.24 18.20 -11.40
CA LEU A 539 -11.36 17.26 -11.49
C LEU A 539 -11.87 17.22 -12.94
N GLN A 540 -12.09 16.02 -13.44
CA GLN A 540 -12.61 15.81 -14.79
C GLN A 540 -13.66 14.68 -14.76
N LYS A 541 -14.83 14.92 -15.36
CA LYS A 541 -15.80 13.86 -15.56
C LYS A 541 -15.22 12.76 -16.44
N LEU A 542 -15.40 11.50 -16.04
CA LEU A 542 -14.89 10.37 -16.80
C LEU A 542 -15.79 10.02 -17.99
N GLU A 543 -15.16 9.82 -19.13
CA GLU A 543 -15.77 9.19 -20.31
C GLU A 543 -15.37 7.70 -20.37
N PRO A 544 -16.31 6.81 -20.71
CA PRO A 544 -16.02 5.38 -20.84
C PRO A 544 -14.97 5.10 -21.92
N PHE A 545 -14.06 4.18 -21.67
CA PHE A 545 -13.12 3.71 -22.68
C PHE A 545 -13.85 2.92 -23.78
N ALA A 546 -13.39 3.07 -25.03
CA ALA A 546 -13.95 2.35 -26.16
C ALA A 546 -13.79 0.82 -26.02
N ALA A 547 -14.80 0.09 -26.43
CA ALA A 547 -14.75 -1.37 -26.52
C ALA A 547 -13.70 -1.81 -27.57
N TRP A 548 -13.20 -3.06 -27.39
CA TRP A 548 -12.34 -3.68 -28.38
C TRP A 548 -13.10 -3.89 -29.70
N ASN A 549 -12.44 -3.62 -30.83
CA ASN A 549 -13.05 -3.68 -32.16
C ASN A 549 -13.16 -5.10 -32.76
N GLY A 550 -12.70 -6.12 -32.05
CA GLY A 550 -12.72 -7.50 -32.53
C GLY A 550 -11.52 -7.92 -33.38
N GLU A 551 -10.54 -7.06 -33.59
CA GLU A 551 -9.37 -7.32 -34.42
C GLU A 551 -8.10 -7.51 -33.60
N ASP A 552 -7.12 -8.23 -34.16
CA ASP A 552 -5.78 -8.32 -33.59
C ASP A 552 -5.11 -6.94 -33.55
N PHE A 553 -4.18 -6.73 -32.64
CA PHE A 553 -3.39 -5.52 -32.61
C PHE A 553 -2.22 -5.63 -33.60
N MET A 554 -2.26 -4.84 -34.64
CA MET A 554 -1.29 -4.89 -35.70
C MET A 554 -0.32 -3.71 -35.65
N GLU A 555 0.98 -4.00 -35.83
CA GLU A 555 2.05 -3.02 -36.00
C GLU A 555 2.06 -1.88 -34.96
N LEU A 556 1.86 -2.21 -33.68
CA LEU A 556 1.93 -1.22 -32.60
C LEU A 556 3.37 -0.71 -32.48
N PRO A 557 3.63 0.59 -32.58
CA PRO A 557 4.95 1.13 -32.32
C PRO A 557 5.34 0.89 -30.86
N LEU A 558 6.60 0.47 -30.65
CA LEU A 558 7.16 0.37 -29.31
C LEU A 558 7.26 1.78 -28.72
N LEU A 559 6.53 2.04 -27.64
CA LEU A 559 6.58 3.31 -26.93
C LEU A 559 7.83 3.42 -26.08
N ILE A 560 8.07 2.40 -25.26
CA ILE A 560 9.24 2.27 -24.39
C ILE A 560 9.53 0.80 -24.09
N LYS A 561 10.81 0.46 -23.99
CA LYS A 561 11.30 -0.76 -23.36
C LYS A 561 11.96 -0.36 -22.05
N THR A 562 11.34 -0.67 -20.93
CA THR A 562 11.85 -0.28 -19.60
C THR A 562 12.96 -1.22 -19.15
N GLN A 563 13.96 -0.67 -18.51
CA GLN A 563 15.09 -1.40 -17.92
C GLN A 563 14.98 -1.38 -16.39
N GLY A 564 15.20 -2.54 -15.78
CA GLY A 564 15.22 -2.69 -14.33
C GLY A 564 13.86 -2.50 -13.69
N LYS A 565 13.87 -2.01 -12.46
CA LYS A 565 12.66 -1.81 -11.64
C LYS A 565 11.77 -0.72 -12.22
N CYS A 566 10.52 -1.05 -12.51
CA CYS A 566 9.50 -0.09 -12.94
C CYS A 566 8.31 -0.14 -11.99
N THR A 567 8.32 0.74 -10.99
CA THR A 567 7.29 0.84 -9.97
C THR A 567 6.12 1.70 -10.43
N THR A 568 5.02 1.70 -9.67
CA THR A 568 3.93 2.64 -9.91
C THR A 568 4.35 4.11 -9.74
N ASP A 569 5.41 4.37 -8.97
CA ASP A 569 6.03 5.71 -8.88
C ASP A 569 6.75 6.11 -10.19
N HIS A 570 7.23 5.17 -10.96
CA HIS A 570 7.82 5.44 -12.28
C HIS A 570 6.76 5.60 -13.37
N ILE A 571 5.60 4.95 -13.22
CA ILE A 571 4.51 4.97 -14.21
C ILE A 571 3.60 6.18 -13.99
N SER A 572 3.15 6.41 -12.76
CA SER A 572 2.28 7.53 -12.37
C SER A 572 2.76 8.08 -11.03
N MET A 573 3.59 9.09 -11.08
CA MET A 573 4.27 9.66 -9.91
C MET A 573 3.31 10.21 -8.87
N ALA A 574 3.75 10.22 -7.62
CA ALA A 574 3.15 10.94 -6.50
C ALA A 574 3.74 12.37 -6.38
N GLY A 575 3.86 12.89 -5.16
CA GLY A 575 4.36 14.23 -4.92
C GLY A 575 3.46 15.31 -5.56
N PRO A 576 4.00 16.26 -6.30
CA PRO A 576 3.22 17.35 -6.91
C PRO A 576 2.10 16.89 -7.85
N TRP A 577 2.21 15.69 -8.43
CA TRP A 577 1.22 15.12 -9.34
C TRP A 577 -0.06 14.65 -8.64
N LEU A 578 -0.05 14.47 -7.32
CA LEU A 578 -1.24 14.09 -6.56
C LEU A 578 -2.39 15.09 -6.72
N ARG A 579 -2.09 16.35 -7.04
CA ARG A 579 -3.09 17.38 -7.33
C ARG A 579 -4.00 17.06 -8.53
N PHE A 580 -3.57 16.20 -9.45
CA PHE A 580 -4.29 15.86 -10.67
C PHE A 580 -4.99 14.49 -10.61
N ARG A 581 -5.05 13.86 -9.43
CA ARG A 581 -5.64 12.51 -9.29
C ARG A 581 -7.11 12.41 -9.71
N GLY A 582 -7.84 13.51 -9.73
CA GLY A 582 -9.21 13.58 -10.23
C GLY A 582 -9.33 14.01 -11.69
N HIS A 583 -8.21 14.26 -12.40
CA HIS A 583 -8.20 14.79 -13.78
C HIS A 583 -7.33 13.91 -14.67
N LEU A 584 -7.95 12.95 -15.37
CA LEU A 584 -7.24 11.92 -16.13
C LEU A 584 -6.34 12.50 -17.21
N GLU A 585 -6.80 13.50 -17.93
CA GLU A 585 -6.01 14.14 -19.00
C GLU A 585 -4.74 14.80 -18.46
N ASN A 586 -4.87 15.63 -17.41
CA ASN A 586 -3.73 16.35 -16.86
C ASN A 586 -2.71 15.42 -16.18
N ILE A 587 -3.17 14.38 -15.46
CA ILE A 587 -2.25 13.46 -14.82
C ILE A 587 -1.50 12.60 -15.82
N SER A 588 -2.09 12.34 -16.98
CA SER A 588 -1.46 11.53 -18.04
C SER A 588 -0.19 12.15 -18.62
N ASP A 589 0.09 13.43 -18.32
CA ASP A 589 1.34 14.08 -18.68
C ASP A 589 2.56 13.49 -17.99
N ASN A 590 2.36 12.77 -16.86
CA ASN A 590 3.45 12.11 -16.13
C ASN A 590 3.64 10.63 -16.50
N MET A 591 2.85 10.10 -17.43
CA MET A 591 2.87 8.68 -17.77
C MET A 591 4.28 8.21 -18.12
N LEU A 592 4.77 7.22 -17.34
CA LEU A 592 6.09 6.58 -17.51
C LEU A 592 7.28 7.55 -17.47
N MET A 593 7.08 8.74 -16.91
CA MET A 593 8.13 9.76 -16.80
C MET A 593 9.34 9.28 -15.98
N GLY A 594 9.13 8.39 -15.00
CA GLY A 594 10.18 7.83 -14.15
C GLY A 594 10.78 6.52 -14.66
N ALA A 595 10.23 5.94 -15.73
CA ALA A 595 10.74 4.68 -16.28
C ALA A 595 12.05 4.89 -17.04
N VAL A 596 13.01 3.99 -16.83
CA VAL A 596 14.31 4.03 -17.55
C VAL A 596 14.18 3.34 -18.87
N ASN A 597 14.51 4.04 -19.95
CA ASN A 597 14.55 3.47 -21.31
C ASN A 597 15.79 2.57 -21.46
N ALA A 598 15.58 1.30 -21.79
CA ALA A 598 16.64 0.29 -21.94
C ALA A 598 17.66 0.64 -23.04
N PHE A 599 17.28 1.43 -24.02
CA PHE A 599 18.13 1.72 -25.19
C PHE A 599 19.12 2.86 -24.93
N ASN A 600 18.77 3.83 -24.08
CA ASN A 600 19.63 5.00 -23.83
C ASN A 600 19.94 5.23 -22.34
N GLY A 601 19.35 4.44 -21.42
CA GLY A 601 19.54 4.58 -19.97
C GLY A 601 18.92 5.84 -19.37
N LYS A 602 18.11 6.60 -20.10
CA LYS A 602 17.50 7.86 -19.66
C LYS A 602 16.05 7.67 -19.24
N THR A 603 15.58 8.56 -18.39
CA THR A 603 14.17 8.68 -18.03
C THR A 603 13.49 9.73 -18.91
N ASN A 604 12.20 9.54 -19.17
CA ASN A 604 11.35 10.45 -19.96
C ASN A 604 11.95 10.85 -21.32
N CYS A 605 12.57 9.89 -21.99
CA CYS A 605 13.29 10.11 -23.25
C CYS A 605 13.17 8.86 -24.12
N VAL A 606 12.25 8.87 -25.08
CA VAL A 606 11.94 7.74 -25.97
C VAL A 606 11.91 8.14 -27.42
N TRP A 607 12.18 7.19 -28.31
CA TRP A 607 12.17 7.40 -29.75
C TRP A 607 10.73 7.55 -30.27
N ASN A 608 10.48 8.63 -30.99
CA ASN A 608 9.21 8.86 -31.68
C ASN A 608 9.31 8.39 -33.15
N GLN A 609 8.60 7.32 -33.45
CA GLN A 609 8.62 6.75 -34.81
C GLN A 609 7.95 7.65 -35.86
N LEU A 610 7.18 8.67 -35.48
CA LEU A 610 6.57 9.64 -36.41
C LEU A 610 7.53 10.78 -36.77
N THR A 611 8.33 11.26 -35.82
CA THR A 611 9.21 12.40 -35.99
C THR A 611 10.66 12.03 -36.28
N GLY A 612 11.08 10.82 -35.80
CA GLY A 612 12.48 10.40 -35.87
C GLY A 612 13.35 11.10 -34.84
N GLU A 613 12.77 11.53 -33.72
CA GLU A 613 13.46 12.24 -32.64
C GLU A 613 13.14 11.63 -31.24
N TYR A 614 13.98 11.92 -30.26
CA TYR A 614 13.73 11.56 -28.86
C TYR A 614 12.87 12.64 -28.20
N GLU A 615 11.79 12.22 -27.57
CA GLU A 615 10.84 13.10 -26.89
C GLU A 615 10.38 12.49 -25.56
N ALA A 616 9.63 13.27 -24.77
CA ALA A 616 9.00 12.77 -23.53
C ALA A 616 7.99 11.65 -23.82
N VAL A 617 7.91 10.65 -22.96
CA VAL A 617 7.07 9.45 -23.17
C VAL A 617 5.61 9.80 -23.41
N SER A 618 5.01 10.64 -22.54
CA SER A 618 3.61 11.05 -22.68
C SER A 618 3.37 11.87 -23.97
N ALA A 619 4.32 12.70 -24.38
CA ALA A 619 4.22 13.47 -25.61
C ALA A 619 4.19 12.57 -26.86
N VAL A 620 5.05 11.54 -26.90
CA VAL A 620 5.06 10.55 -27.97
C VAL A 620 3.74 9.77 -28.02
N ALA A 621 3.26 9.30 -26.86
CA ALA A 621 1.99 8.58 -26.77
C ALA A 621 0.80 9.44 -27.24
N LYS A 622 0.77 10.73 -26.91
CA LYS A 622 -0.25 11.68 -27.39
C LYS A 622 -0.21 11.85 -28.91
N GLN A 623 0.98 11.94 -29.49
CA GLN A 623 1.14 12.05 -30.95
C GLN A 623 0.66 10.78 -31.66
N TYR A 624 0.99 9.59 -31.14
CA TYR A 624 0.47 8.34 -31.67
C TYR A 624 -1.06 8.28 -31.59
N LYS A 625 -1.62 8.61 -30.42
CA LYS A 625 -3.08 8.67 -30.22
C LYS A 625 -3.76 9.63 -31.21
N ALA A 626 -3.20 10.82 -31.42
CA ALA A 626 -3.73 11.81 -32.35
C ALA A 626 -3.76 11.31 -33.83
N LYS A 627 -2.91 10.36 -34.19
CA LYS A 627 -2.89 9.65 -35.47
C LYS A 627 -3.75 8.39 -35.49
N GLY A 628 -4.52 8.11 -34.41
CA GLY A 628 -5.32 6.91 -34.29
C GLY A 628 -4.49 5.63 -34.06
N MET A 629 -3.22 5.77 -33.70
CA MET A 629 -2.31 4.65 -33.46
C MET A 629 -2.35 4.22 -31.99
N GLY A 630 -2.44 2.92 -31.73
CA GLY A 630 -2.10 2.33 -30.45
C GLY A 630 -0.59 2.21 -30.28
N SER A 631 -0.15 1.89 -29.06
CA SER A 631 1.27 1.60 -28.79
C SER A 631 1.41 0.47 -27.78
N ILE A 632 2.64 0.01 -27.58
CA ILE A 632 2.99 -1.07 -26.67
C ILE A 632 4.16 -0.68 -25.77
N VAL A 633 4.10 -1.10 -24.51
CA VAL A 633 5.17 -0.99 -23.53
C VAL A 633 5.75 -2.37 -23.26
N VAL A 634 7.07 -2.48 -23.26
CA VAL A 634 7.81 -3.70 -22.92
C VAL A 634 8.57 -3.47 -21.62
N ALA A 635 8.51 -4.41 -20.68
CA ALA A 635 9.07 -4.23 -19.34
C ALA A 635 9.73 -5.52 -18.80
N GLU A 636 10.51 -5.35 -17.74
CA GLU A 636 11.14 -6.46 -17.03
C GLU A 636 10.28 -7.03 -15.91
N GLU A 637 10.92 -7.53 -14.85
CA GLU A 637 10.29 -8.23 -13.73
C GLU A 637 9.50 -7.28 -12.81
N ASN A 638 8.41 -7.82 -12.25
CA ASN A 638 7.61 -7.19 -11.22
C ASN A 638 7.10 -5.78 -11.60
N TYR A 639 6.69 -5.62 -12.86
CA TYR A 639 6.19 -4.35 -13.37
C TYR A 639 4.99 -3.85 -12.56
N GLY A 640 5.05 -2.59 -12.15
CA GLY A 640 3.99 -1.96 -11.37
C GLY A 640 4.05 -2.23 -9.85
N GLU A 641 5.20 -2.70 -9.35
CA GLU A 641 5.47 -2.80 -7.90
C GLU A 641 5.19 -1.46 -7.20
N GLY A 642 4.72 -1.52 -5.96
CA GLY A 642 4.56 -0.33 -5.12
C GLY A 642 3.12 0.00 -4.79
N SER A 643 2.74 1.28 -4.87
CA SER A 643 1.41 1.77 -4.50
C SER A 643 0.30 1.24 -5.42
N SER A 644 -0.90 1.03 -4.86
CA SER A 644 -2.09 0.56 -5.60
C SER A 644 -2.71 1.66 -6.50
N ARG A 645 -1.89 2.26 -7.36
CA ARG A 645 -2.33 3.37 -8.21
C ARG A 645 -3.03 2.87 -9.46
N GLU A 646 -4.34 2.97 -9.47
CA GLU A 646 -5.13 2.73 -10.67
C GLU A 646 -4.74 3.64 -11.84
N HIS A 647 -4.31 4.87 -11.54
CA HIS A 647 -3.80 5.82 -12.53
C HIS A 647 -2.65 5.25 -13.37
N ALA A 648 -1.80 4.42 -12.77
CA ALA A 648 -0.72 3.74 -13.49
C ALA A 648 -1.23 2.79 -14.61
N ALA A 649 -2.50 2.40 -14.56
CA ALA A 649 -3.18 1.65 -15.60
C ALA A 649 -4.09 2.54 -16.46
N MET A 650 -4.76 3.54 -15.87
CA MET A 650 -5.66 4.43 -16.59
C MET A 650 -4.92 5.38 -17.56
N GLU A 651 -3.78 5.92 -17.14
CA GLU A 651 -3.01 6.85 -17.98
C GLU A 651 -2.51 6.22 -19.26
N PRO A 652 -1.85 5.05 -19.26
CA PRO A 652 -1.52 4.36 -20.51
C PRO A 652 -2.75 4.05 -21.35
N ARG A 653 -3.84 3.59 -20.73
CA ARG A 653 -5.10 3.31 -21.44
C ARG A 653 -5.68 4.56 -22.09
N PHE A 654 -5.68 5.68 -21.37
CA PHE A 654 -6.14 6.97 -21.88
C PHE A 654 -5.29 7.47 -23.04
N LEU A 655 -3.98 7.28 -23.01
CA LEU A 655 -3.05 7.63 -24.07
C LEU A 655 -2.92 6.55 -25.17
N ASN A 656 -3.89 5.62 -25.22
CA ASN A 656 -4.00 4.59 -26.25
C ASN A 656 -2.85 3.58 -26.28
N VAL A 657 -2.14 3.39 -25.16
CA VAL A 657 -1.30 2.21 -24.99
C VAL A 657 -2.25 1.01 -24.89
N ARG A 658 -2.03 -0.01 -25.74
CA ARG A 658 -2.95 -1.15 -25.83
C ARG A 658 -2.46 -2.38 -25.07
N VAL A 659 -1.16 -2.54 -24.97
CA VAL A 659 -0.49 -3.74 -24.45
C VAL A 659 0.64 -3.33 -23.52
N ILE A 660 0.72 -4.02 -22.40
CA ILE A 660 1.92 -4.09 -21.57
C ILE A 660 2.45 -5.52 -21.65
N LEU A 661 3.66 -5.68 -22.16
CA LEU A 661 4.34 -6.97 -22.25
C LEU A 661 5.53 -6.97 -21.30
N ALA A 662 5.44 -7.73 -20.20
CA ALA A 662 6.44 -7.75 -19.14
C ALA A 662 6.98 -9.15 -18.87
N LYS A 663 8.13 -9.26 -18.20
CA LYS A 663 8.61 -10.54 -17.68
C LYS A 663 7.73 -11.07 -16.56
N SER A 664 7.21 -10.18 -15.71
CA SER A 664 6.21 -10.45 -14.67
C SER A 664 5.55 -9.16 -14.19
N PHE A 665 4.41 -9.27 -13.50
CA PHE A 665 3.64 -8.15 -12.95
C PHE A 665 3.55 -8.23 -11.43
N ALA A 666 3.47 -7.06 -10.78
CA ALA A 666 2.94 -6.95 -9.44
C ALA A 666 1.41 -7.16 -9.45
N ARG A 667 0.89 -7.84 -8.44
CA ARG A 667 -0.51 -8.29 -8.38
C ARG A 667 -1.54 -7.18 -8.62
N ILE A 668 -1.47 -6.11 -7.81
CA ILE A 668 -2.45 -5.02 -7.88
C ILE A 668 -2.42 -4.36 -9.26
N HIS A 669 -1.23 -4.13 -9.79
CA HIS A 669 -1.08 -3.46 -11.08
C HIS A 669 -1.60 -4.31 -12.24
N GLU A 670 -1.35 -5.61 -12.23
CA GLU A 670 -1.92 -6.54 -13.23
C GLU A 670 -3.46 -6.48 -13.21
N THR A 671 -4.07 -6.52 -12.02
CA THR A 671 -5.51 -6.39 -11.87
C THR A 671 -6.01 -5.04 -12.39
N ASN A 672 -5.33 -3.95 -12.04
CA ASN A 672 -5.69 -2.61 -12.53
C ASN A 672 -5.64 -2.50 -14.06
N LEU A 673 -4.61 -3.07 -14.69
CA LEU A 673 -4.51 -3.12 -16.15
C LEU A 673 -5.71 -3.86 -16.79
N LYS A 674 -6.05 -5.02 -16.25
CA LYS A 674 -7.19 -5.82 -16.72
C LYS A 674 -8.53 -5.07 -16.55
N LYS A 675 -8.74 -4.43 -15.39
CA LYS A 675 -9.94 -3.63 -15.09
C LYS A 675 -10.11 -2.45 -16.05
N GLN A 676 -9.02 -1.86 -16.52
CA GLN A 676 -9.04 -0.76 -17.48
C GLN A 676 -9.07 -1.21 -18.95
N GLY A 677 -9.25 -2.51 -19.20
CA GLY A 677 -9.34 -3.05 -20.56
C GLY A 677 -8.00 -3.05 -21.32
N MET A 678 -6.88 -2.97 -20.60
CA MET A 678 -5.54 -3.16 -21.16
C MET A 678 -5.27 -4.65 -21.37
N LEU A 679 -4.37 -4.97 -22.29
CA LEU A 679 -3.86 -6.32 -22.48
C LEU A 679 -2.54 -6.48 -21.73
N ALA A 680 -2.57 -7.18 -20.60
CA ALA A 680 -1.40 -7.47 -19.77
C ALA A 680 -0.87 -8.87 -20.12
N LEU A 681 0.30 -8.93 -20.74
CA LEU A 681 0.91 -10.15 -21.26
C LEU A 681 2.29 -10.37 -20.63
N THR A 682 2.71 -11.62 -20.52
CA THR A 682 4.05 -11.99 -20.11
C THR A 682 4.78 -12.78 -21.20
N PHE A 683 6.09 -12.66 -21.25
CA PHE A 683 6.92 -13.50 -22.11
C PHE A 683 6.83 -14.96 -21.68
N ALA A 684 6.59 -15.89 -22.63
CA ALA A 684 6.70 -17.31 -22.36
C ALA A 684 8.16 -17.71 -22.08
N ASP A 685 9.08 -17.20 -22.87
CA ASP A 685 10.53 -17.21 -22.58
C ASP A 685 11.00 -15.78 -22.27
N LYS A 686 11.46 -15.55 -21.04
CA LYS A 686 11.92 -14.24 -20.60
C LYS A 686 13.09 -13.67 -21.41
N ASN A 687 13.85 -14.53 -22.08
CA ASN A 687 14.93 -14.10 -22.97
C ASN A 687 14.42 -13.42 -24.25
N ASP A 688 13.16 -13.61 -24.63
CA ASP A 688 12.55 -12.90 -25.76
C ASP A 688 12.49 -11.38 -25.56
N TYR A 689 12.56 -10.91 -24.31
CA TYR A 689 12.73 -9.50 -24.01
C TYR A 689 13.95 -8.89 -24.74
N ASP A 690 15.06 -9.62 -24.84
CA ASP A 690 16.28 -9.12 -25.46
C ASP A 690 16.16 -8.97 -26.98
N LYS A 691 15.20 -9.65 -27.63
CA LYS A 691 14.92 -9.53 -29.07
C LYS A 691 14.29 -8.20 -29.48
N VAL A 692 13.61 -7.53 -28.52
CA VAL A 692 12.89 -6.27 -28.80
C VAL A 692 13.89 -5.14 -29.00
N ARG A 693 13.80 -4.47 -30.17
CA ARG A 693 14.66 -3.35 -30.58
C ARG A 693 13.89 -2.01 -30.52
N GLU A 694 14.62 -0.89 -30.47
CA GLU A 694 14.06 0.45 -30.23
C GLU A 694 13.00 0.89 -31.27
N HIS A 695 13.22 0.55 -32.53
CA HIS A 695 12.35 0.97 -33.64
C HIS A 695 11.32 -0.08 -34.04
N ASP A 696 11.14 -1.11 -33.23
CA ASP A 696 10.24 -2.20 -33.55
C ASP A 696 8.77 -1.77 -33.55
N ARG A 697 8.01 -2.46 -34.37
CA ARG A 697 6.56 -2.54 -34.30
C ARG A 697 6.18 -3.95 -33.90
N ILE A 698 5.18 -4.05 -33.04
CA ILE A 698 4.80 -5.33 -32.44
C ILE A 698 3.33 -5.60 -32.71
N SER A 699 3.04 -6.74 -33.31
CA SER A 699 1.67 -7.23 -33.49
C SER A 699 1.35 -8.30 -32.47
N ILE A 700 0.14 -8.27 -31.92
CA ILE A 700 -0.38 -9.31 -31.02
C ILE A 700 -1.49 -10.05 -31.75
N LEU A 701 -1.26 -11.33 -32.03
CA LEU A 701 -2.12 -12.17 -32.82
C LEU A 701 -2.87 -13.19 -31.98
N GLY A 702 -4.06 -13.56 -32.42
CA GLY A 702 -4.88 -14.60 -31.79
C GLY A 702 -5.97 -14.05 -30.86
N LEU A 703 -6.19 -12.73 -30.78
CA LEU A 703 -7.17 -12.11 -29.89
C LEU A 703 -8.61 -12.54 -30.17
N GLN A 704 -8.95 -12.92 -31.41
CA GLN A 704 -10.28 -13.45 -31.73
C GLN A 704 -10.56 -14.80 -31.04
N ARG A 705 -9.49 -15.53 -30.67
CA ARG A 705 -9.54 -16.80 -29.94
C ARG A 705 -9.04 -16.66 -28.50
N PHE A 706 -9.03 -15.43 -27.98
CA PHE A 706 -8.58 -15.13 -26.65
C PHE A 706 -9.39 -15.94 -25.61
N ALA A 707 -8.74 -16.83 -24.91
CA ALA A 707 -9.37 -17.76 -23.95
C ALA A 707 -8.42 -18.06 -22.78
N PRO A 708 -8.95 -18.41 -21.60
CA PRO A 708 -8.13 -18.76 -20.44
C PRO A 708 -7.13 -19.87 -20.75
N GLY A 709 -5.89 -19.68 -20.30
CA GLY A 709 -4.82 -20.65 -20.44
C GLY A 709 -4.28 -20.88 -21.86
N LYS A 710 -4.75 -20.13 -22.85
CA LYS A 710 -4.28 -20.22 -24.24
C LYS A 710 -3.32 -19.10 -24.56
N PRO A 711 -2.07 -19.40 -24.97
CA PRO A 711 -1.10 -18.39 -25.36
C PRO A 711 -1.59 -17.54 -26.54
N LEU A 712 -1.06 -16.31 -26.61
CA LEU A 712 -1.12 -15.44 -27.79
C LEU A 712 0.27 -15.40 -28.44
N HIS A 713 0.39 -14.78 -29.60
CA HIS A 713 1.65 -14.65 -30.32
C HIS A 713 2.00 -13.18 -30.52
N ALA A 714 3.24 -12.82 -30.24
CA ALA A 714 3.80 -11.53 -30.57
C ALA A 714 4.68 -11.67 -31.82
N VAL A 715 4.51 -10.76 -32.77
CA VAL A 715 5.36 -10.64 -33.95
C VAL A 715 6.09 -9.32 -33.89
N LEU A 716 7.41 -9.37 -33.79
CA LEU A 716 8.27 -8.21 -33.94
C LEU A 716 8.50 -7.94 -35.40
N THR A 717 8.28 -6.72 -35.84
CA THR A 717 8.69 -6.23 -37.17
C THR A 717 9.80 -5.21 -36.95
N HIS A 718 11.02 -5.57 -37.31
CA HIS A 718 12.21 -4.72 -37.18
C HIS A 718 12.28 -3.66 -38.29
N GLU A 719 13.06 -2.61 -38.07
CA GLU A 719 13.27 -1.52 -39.05
C GLU A 719 13.79 -2.01 -40.39
N ASP A 720 14.58 -3.07 -40.42
CA ASP A 720 15.11 -3.70 -41.62
C ASP A 720 14.09 -4.60 -42.37
N GLY A 721 12.85 -4.70 -41.85
CA GLY A 721 11.78 -5.50 -42.40
C GLY A 721 11.82 -6.98 -41.99
N THR A 722 12.81 -7.41 -41.24
CA THR A 722 12.85 -8.78 -40.69
C THR A 722 11.84 -8.94 -39.56
N THR A 723 11.35 -10.15 -39.36
CA THR A 723 10.34 -10.47 -38.35
C THR A 723 10.81 -11.58 -37.44
N GLU A 724 10.45 -11.48 -36.16
CA GLU A 724 10.59 -12.54 -35.19
C GLU A 724 9.24 -12.80 -34.49
N THR A 725 8.92 -14.08 -34.24
CA THR A 725 7.67 -14.45 -33.58
C THR A 725 7.99 -15.23 -32.32
N PHE A 726 7.28 -14.93 -31.24
CA PHE A 726 7.35 -15.70 -30.00
C PHE A 726 6.01 -15.75 -29.30
N GLU A 727 5.88 -16.72 -28.40
CA GLU A 727 4.69 -16.94 -27.63
C GLU A 727 4.63 -16.01 -26.42
N VAL A 728 3.45 -15.47 -26.11
CA VAL A 728 3.18 -14.66 -24.92
C VAL A 728 2.05 -15.27 -24.12
N LEU A 729 2.15 -15.19 -22.81
CA LEU A 729 1.22 -15.77 -21.85
C LEU A 729 0.37 -14.71 -21.19
N HIS A 730 -0.70 -15.13 -20.54
CA HIS A 730 -1.57 -14.28 -19.75
C HIS A 730 -2.27 -15.07 -18.63
N THR A 731 -2.86 -14.33 -17.69
CA THR A 731 -3.59 -14.89 -16.55
C THR A 731 -5.09 -14.53 -16.58
N TYR A 732 -5.64 -14.19 -17.76
CA TYR A 732 -7.05 -13.82 -17.91
C TYR A 732 -7.95 -15.03 -17.74
N ASN A 733 -9.03 -14.85 -16.97
CA ASN A 733 -10.19 -15.76 -16.98
C ASN A 733 -11.29 -15.23 -17.90
N GLU A 734 -12.41 -15.93 -18.02
CA GLU A 734 -13.55 -15.56 -18.88
C GLU A 734 -14.10 -14.16 -18.56
N MET A 735 -14.27 -13.82 -17.29
CA MET A 735 -14.79 -12.53 -16.88
C MET A 735 -13.82 -11.40 -17.24
N GLN A 736 -12.55 -11.58 -17.01
CA GLN A 736 -11.51 -10.59 -17.34
C GLN A 736 -11.36 -10.38 -18.86
N ILE A 737 -11.56 -11.45 -19.64
CA ILE A 737 -11.62 -11.34 -21.12
C ILE A 737 -12.83 -10.49 -21.54
N ASN A 738 -13.96 -10.61 -20.83
CA ASN A 738 -15.12 -9.77 -21.09
C ASN A 738 -14.85 -8.29 -20.75
N TRP A 739 -14.08 -8.00 -19.69
CA TRP A 739 -13.64 -6.62 -19.41
C TRP A 739 -12.80 -6.06 -20.55
N PHE A 740 -11.85 -6.82 -21.05
CA PHE A 740 -11.04 -6.43 -22.19
C PHE A 740 -11.92 -6.13 -23.44
N LYS A 741 -12.85 -7.02 -23.75
CA LYS A 741 -13.76 -6.86 -24.89
C LYS A 741 -14.68 -5.64 -24.73
N ALA A 742 -15.18 -5.39 -23.53
CA ALA A 742 -16.05 -4.24 -23.24
C ALA A 742 -15.29 -2.90 -23.17
N GLY A 743 -13.95 -2.93 -23.10
CA GLY A 743 -13.10 -1.76 -23.00
C GLY A 743 -12.72 -1.37 -21.56
N SER A 744 -13.45 -1.85 -20.58
CA SER A 744 -13.14 -1.81 -19.15
C SER A 744 -14.13 -2.67 -18.35
N ALA A 745 -13.80 -2.99 -17.11
CA ALA A 745 -14.74 -3.64 -16.19
C ALA A 745 -15.99 -2.78 -15.96
N LEU A 746 -15.82 -1.47 -15.78
CA LEU A 746 -16.91 -0.51 -15.58
C LEU A 746 -17.94 -0.54 -16.71
N ASN A 747 -17.51 -0.76 -17.95
CA ASN A 747 -18.42 -0.82 -19.09
C ASN A 747 -19.36 -2.04 -19.06
N THR A 748 -19.02 -3.07 -18.30
CA THR A 748 -19.88 -4.27 -18.15
C THR A 748 -21.10 -4.04 -17.26
N PHE A 749 -21.12 -2.96 -16.44
CA PHE A 749 -22.26 -2.62 -15.58
C PHE A 749 -23.46 -2.02 -16.33
N LYS A 750 -23.26 -1.55 -17.55
CA LYS A 750 -24.28 -0.83 -18.34
C LYS A 750 -25.22 -1.75 -19.15
N LYS A 751 -25.35 -3.02 -18.76
CA LYS A 751 -26.27 -3.94 -19.42
C LYS A 751 -27.53 -4.19 -18.61
#